data_aa237f4f4c3e8cfe2d65542788ffabe0
#
_entry.id   aa237f4f4c3e8cfe2d65542788ffabe0
#
_cell.length_a   1.000
_cell.length_b   1.000
_cell.length_c   1.000
_cell.angle_alpha   90.00
_cell.angle_beta   90.00
_cell.angle_gamma   90.00
#
_symmetry.space_group_name_H-M   'P 1'
#
loop_
_entity.id
_entity.type
_entity.pdbx_description
1 polymer ?
#
loop_
_entity_poly.entity_id
_entity_poly.type
_entity_poly.pdbx_seq_one_letter_code
_entity_poly.pdbx_strand_id
1 'polypeptide(L)'
;MKRLSLLFFLILSGGLFGQDKPTIELLLGHSVGSEFSRHHQVLSYYEGLHNFFPEETTIFKYGETNEGRDLILFFLGSKSVISNLDQIQKKHLNRDTSLIIPIVWLSYNVHGNESSATEASMETAFKLLTEHSDWLNEALVIIDPCLNPDGRDRYVNFYKQYETTQENMDPSSIEHREPWPGGRFNHYLFDLNRDWAWLTQVESQQRIKVYNKWMPHVHVDFHEQGYNEPYYFPPAAEPYHDIITDWQREFQERIGKNHAKYFDEKGWLYFSKEIFDLLYPSYGDTYPMYNGAIGMTYEQAGSGRAGKSVRTTNGDTLTLRDRVMHHVTTGLSTVEVSVLNKKDLVQEYFDFNQKRDYKFNHYILRGNQQRLKKLKDLLFKHDIDFTQIKTSKSIKAWSFNTGIMEELSLAQGDALVVSTSQIKGPMVQVLFEPKTVISDSLTYDITAWSLPYAYGLEAYGFNGDLELMSPIIAKINQAVLSNCYAYLCTWDAMNSASFLQSILTQNITVKVAEKAFMIDGKDFPVGTLVIPRGLNQATSDFDQVLKSAALEAGVLIMPVASGYVSKGKDFGSSSYKEINLPKVGILSGGDLSPLNTGEIWHFLERELNMPFRMFRITELNRRANIGDLDVIVLPEGELSTPQLEKLKEWIDNGGRLLVFGDGAYNFTQDFGVSVKDIESDYSASEREELSSLITGAIFKCELIEKSNPLLYGYTSYYSLRQSASNFSLNNGESVLSLSAHPQAVSGFVGYKAKEHQSSAMILGKEDYGKGSIIYFCDNPLFRGFWEHGKLLVANAIYFGYD
;
A
#
# COMPACT_ATOMS: atom_id res chain seq x y z
N MET A 1 76.12 6.52 -6.34
CA MET A 1 74.65 6.76 -6.12
C MET A 1 74.14 7.64 -7.26
N LYS A 2 73.65 7.05 -8.32
CA LYS A 2 72.98 7.76 -9.43
C LYS A 2 71.63 7.09 -9.65
N ARG A 3 70.54 7.81 -9.41
CA ARG A 3 69.17 7.38 -9.73
C ARG A 3 68.95 7.43 -11.22
N LEU A 4 68.60 6.30 -11.82
CA LEU A 4 68.13 6.21 -13.21
C LEU A 4 66.61 6.32 -13.18
N SER A 5 66.09 7.41 -13.75
CA SER A 5 64.67 7.58 -14.01
C SER A 5 64.34 6.95 -15.37
N LEU A 6 63.54 5.88 -15.38
CA LEU A 6 63.02 5.28 -16.60
C LEU A 6 61.69 6.01 -16.92
N LEU A 7 61.71 6.79 -18.00
CA LEU A 7 60.52 7.36 -18.62
C LEU A 7 59.90 6.28 -19.53
N PHE A 8 58.73 5.81 -19.18
CA PHE A 8 57.91 4.95 -20.04
C PHE A 8 57.12 5.88 -20.99
N PHE A 9 57.49 5.88 -22.25
CA PHE A 9 56.70 6.44 -23.34
C PHE A 9 55.59 5.42 -23.69
N LEU A 10 54.37 5.69 -23.33
CA LEU A 10 53.19 5.01 -23.86
C LEU A 10 52.95 5.57 -25.29
N ILE A 11 53.29 4.79 -26.29
CA ILE A 11 52.87 5.03 -27.67
C ILE A 11 51.39 4.67 -27.76
N LEU A 12 50.51 5.66 -27.82
CA LEU A 12 49.12 5.49 -28.24
C LEU A 12 49.11 5.16 -29.73
N SER A 13 49.13 3.88 -30.05
CA SER A 13 48.69 3.42 -31.36
C SER A 13 47.17 3.52 -31.40
N GLY A 14 46.65 4.57 -32.05
CA GLY A 14 45.27 4.68 -32.42
C GLY A 14 44.86 3.58 -33.41
N GLY A 15 44.57 2.40 -32.92
CA GLY A 15 43.82 1.40 -33.66
C GLY A 15 42.37 1.82 -33.65
N LEU A 16 41.76 1.94 -34.81
CA LEU A 16 40.30 1.88 -34.98
C LEU A 16 39.83 0.47 -34.52
N PHE A 17 39.73 0.28 -33.23
CA PHE A 17 38.89 -0.79 -32.69
C PHE A 17 37.46 -0.35 -32.92
N GLY A 18 36.70 -1.10 -33.73
CA GLY A 18 35.24 -1.00 -33.67
C GLY A 18 34.86 -1.09 -32.20
N GLN A 19 34.20 -0.04 -31.67
CA GLN A 19 33.78 -0.01 -30.30
C GLN A 19 32.90 -1.24 -30.09
N ASP A 20 33.32 -2.17 -29.22
CA ASP A 20 32.50 -3.34 -28.88
C ASP A 20 31.18 -2.83 -28.35
N LYS A 21 30.06 -3.43 -28.81
CA LYS A 21 28.73 -3.01 -28.35
C LYS A 21 28.61 -3.24 -26.85
N PRO A 22 27.93 -2.33 -26.09
CA PRO A 22 27.81 -2.39 -24.62
C PRO A 22 26.83 -3.46 -24.17
N THR A 23 27.15 -4.73 -24.45
CA THR A 23 26.36 -5.89 -24.01
C THR A 23 26.46 -6.09 -22.50
N ILE A 24 25.53 -6.85 -21.91
CA ILE A 24 25.60 -7.28 -20.51
C ILE A 24 26.95 -7.98 -20.24
N GLU A 25 27.42 -8.81 -21.15
CA GLU A 25 28.71 -9.51 -21.04
C GLU A 25 29.89 -8.54 -20.95
N LEU A 26 29.90 -7.49 -21.79
CA LEU A 26 30.95 -6.48 -21.75
C LEU A 26 30.91 -5.65 -20.45
N LEU A 27 29.73 -5.24 -20.00
CA LEU A 27 29.56 -4.31 -18.88
C LEU A 27 29.57 -5.00 -17.52
N LEU A 28 29.01 -6.22 -17.41
CA LEU A 28 28.83 -6.92 -16.15
C LEU A 28 29.64 -8.23 -16.04
N GLY A 29 30.26 -8.70 -17.15
CA GLY A 29 31.11 -9.90 -17.14
C GLY A 29 30.38 -11.24 -17.15
N HIS A 30 29.08 -11.26 -17.43
CA HIS A 30 28.27 -12.46 -17.57
C HIS A 30 27.30 -12.36 -18.74
N SER A 31 26.92 -13.48 -19.33
CA SER A 31 25.97 -13.48 -20.45
C SER A 31 24.54 -13.30 -19.98
N VAL A 32 23.66 -12.86 -20.89
CA VAL A 32 22.22 -12.66 -20.62
C VAL A 32 21.60 -13.92 -20.07
N GLY A 33 20.99 -13.82 -18.88
CA GLY A 33 20.28 -14.90 -18.23
C GLY A 33 21.16 -16.01 -17.64
N SER A 34 22.48 -15.79 -17.49
CA SER A 34 23.37 -16.73 -16.79
C SER A 34 23.54 -16.43 -15.31
N GLU A 35 23.27 -15.21 -14.88
CA GLU A 35 23.41 -14.73 -13.51
C GLU A 35 22.31 -13.77 -13.13
N PHE A 36 22.05 -13.62 -11.83
CA PHE A 36 21.24 -12.52 -11.29
C PHE A 36 22.14 -11.33 -10.94
N SER A 37 21.83 -10.18 -11.48
CA SER A 37 22.52 -8.92 -11.18
C SER A 37 22.02 -8.32 -9.86
N ARG A 38 22.91 -7.91 -8.97
CA ARG A 38 22.55 -7.10 -7.81
C ARG A 38 22.18 -5.69 -8.24
N HIS A 39 21.44 -4.97 -7.44
CA HIS A 39 20.95 -3.64 -7.81
C HIS A 39 22.07 -2.68 -8.25
N HIS A 40 23.19 -2.63 -7.54
CA HIS A 40 24.31 -1.77 -7.93
C HIS A 40 24.91 -2.14 -9.30
N GLN A 41 24.86 -3.41 -9.71
CA GLN A 41 25.31 -3.84 -11.05
C GLN A 41 24.31 -3.38 -12.11
N VAL A 42 23.01 -3.40 -11.81
CA VAL A 42 21.98 -2.86 -12.70
C VAL A 42 22.20 -1.37 -12.94
N LEU A 43 22.45 -0.59 -11.87
CA LEU A 43 22.77 0.83 -12.01
C LEU A 43 24.01 1.05 -12.87
N SER A 44 25.10 0.31 -12.60
CA SER A 44 26.34 0.40 -13.38
C SER A 44 26.13 0.04 -14.85
N TYR A 45 25.25 -0.90 -15.15
CA TYR A 45 24.89 -1.27 -16.52
C TYR A 45 24.22 -0.10 -17.26
N TYR A 46 23.22 0.54 -16.65
CA TYR A 46 22.52 1.68 -17.24
C TYR A 46 23.43 2.90 -17.39
N GLU A 47 24.33 3.16 -16.46
CA GLU A 47 25.37 4.16 -16.59
C GLU A 47 26.31 3.84 -17.77
N GLY A 48 26.68 2.56 -17.92
CA GLY A 48 27.47 2.08 -19.05
C GLY A 48 26.75 2.30 -20.38
N LEU A 49 25.47 1.92 -20.49
CA LEU A 49 24.66 2.18 -21.70
C LEU A 49 24.61 3.69 -22.02
N HIS A 50 24.35 4.52 -21.03
CA HIS A 50 24.31 5.97 -21.22
C HIS A 50 25.65 6.52 -21.74
N ASN A 51 26.77 6.04 -21.22
CA ASN A 51 28.07 6.46 -21.69
C ASN A 51 28.34 6.08 -23.15
N PHE A 52 27.75 4.96 -23.62
CA PHE A 52 27.85 4.56 -25.04
C PHE A 52 26.86 5.29 -25.96
N PHE A 53 25.68 5.63 -25.46
CA PHE A 53 24.58 6.27 -26.20
C PHE A 53 24.12 7.57 -25.53
N PRO A 54 25.01 8.57 -25.33
CA PRO A 54 24.70 9.77 -24.55
C PRO A 54 23.69 10.70 -25.23
N GLU A 55 23.48 10.58 -26.53
CA GLU A 55 22.53 11.40 -27.28
C GLU A 55 21.13 10.77 -27.38
N GLU A 56 21.03 9.45 -27.24
CA GLU A 56 19.82 8.66 -27.33
C GLU A 56 19.22 8.28 -25.98
N THR A 57 19.94 8.58 -24.89
CA THR A 57 19.52 8.16 -23.54
C THR A 57 19.69 9.26 -22.50
N THR A 58 18.95 9.15 -21.38
CA THR A 58 19.24 9.90 -20.16
C THR A 58 18.79 9.12 -18.94
N ILE A 59 19.47 9.30 -17.81
CA ILE A 59 19.15 8.69 -16.53
C ILE A 59 18.55 9.75 -15.62
N PHE A 60 17.44 9.40 -14.96
CA PHE A 60 16.82 10.24 -13.97
C PHE A 60 16.65 9.48 -12.65
N LYS A 61 17.39 9.86 -11.61
CA LYS A 61 17.16 9.35 -10.25
C LYS A 61 15.91 10.03 -9.69
N TYR A 62 14.85 9.24 -9.43
CA TYR A 62 13.60 9.77 -8.92
C TYR A 62 13.43 9.62 -7.40
N GLY A 63 14.28 8.80 -6.77
CA GLY A 63 14.23 8.61 -5.34
C GLY A 63 15.24 7.61 -4.79
N GLU A 64 14.99 7.22 -3.54
CA GLU A 64 15.73 6.18 -2.82
C GLU A 64 14.74 5.33 -2.01
N THR A 65 15.07 4.05 -1.81
CA THR A 65 14.32 3.16 -0.94
C THR A 65 14.59 3.44 0.54
N ASN A 66 13.86 2.74 1.43
CA ASN A 66 14.12 2.81 2.87
C ASN A 66 15.53 2.31 3.24
N GLU A 67 16.15 1.43 2.45
CA GLU A 67 17.51 0.94 2.65
C GLU A 67 18.58 1.78 1.90
N GLY A 68 18.17 2.91 1.30
CA GLY A 68 19.08 3.87 0.65
C GLY A 68 19.54 3.43 -0.75
N ARG A 69 18.77 2.57 -1.44
CA ARG A 69 19.06 2.19 -2.83
C ARG A 69 18.41 3.15 -3.79
N ASP A 70 19.16 3.56 -4.81
CA ASP A 70 18.71 4.50 -5.83
C ASP A 70 17.60 3.92 -6.69
N LEU A 71 16.55 4.70 -6.92
CA LEU A 71 15.48 4.42 -7.85
C LEU A 71 15.66 5.30 -9.09
N ILE A 72 15.78 4.68 -10.26
CA ILE A 72 16.10 5.38 -11.52
C ILE A 72 15.05 5.12 -12.60
N LEU A 73 14.91 6.09 -13.51
CA LEU A 73 14.30 5.91 -14.81
C LEU A 73 15.38 6.06 -15.88
N PHE A 74 15.33 5.17 -16.85
CA PHE A 74 16.16 5.24 -18.04
C PHE A 74 15.29 5.61 -19.26
N PHE A 75 15.56 6.76 -19.84
CA PHE A 75 14.84 7.28 -21.00
C PHE A 75 15.59 6.92 -22.28
N LEU A 76 14.85 6.43 -23.28
CA LEU A 76 15.35 6.10 -24.60
C LEU A 76 14.53 6.82 -25.66
N GLY A 77 15.22 7.41 -26.60
CA GLY A 77 14.64 8.11 -27.74
C GLY A 77 15.74 8.48 -28.74
N SER A 78 15.38 8.90 -29.94
CA SER A 78 16.38 9.48 -30.81
C SER A 78 16.99 10.77 -30.22
N LYS A 79 18.12 11.23 -30.74
CA LYS A 79 18.71 12.49 -30.30
C LYS A 79 17.73 13.66 -30.29
N SER A 80 16.80 13.70 -31.24
CA SER A 80 15.77 14.74 -31.30
C SER A 80 14.71 14.57 -30.21
N VAL A 81 14.38 13.35 -29.81
CA VAL A 81 13.43 13.07 -28.73
C VAL A 81 14.07 13.41 -27.38
N ILE A 82 15.28 12.92 -27.11
CA ILE A 82 15.97 13.15 -25.83
C ILE A 82 16.30 14.63 -25.62
N SER A 83 16.72 15.35 -26.64
CA SER A 83 17.01 16.78 -26.52
C SER A 83 15.77 17.66 -26.31
N ASN A 84 14.57 17.13 -26.52
CA ASN A 84 13.30 17.86 -26.43
C ASN A 84 12.36 17.31 -25.36
N LEU A 85 12.85 16.55 -24.37
CA LEU A 85 12.02 15.91 -23.33
C LEU A 85 11.07 16.89 -22.63
N ASP A 86 11.56 18.05 -22.21
CA ASP A 86 10.73 19.07 -21.55
C ASP A 86 9.59 19.57 -22.45
N GLN A 87 9.84 19.71 -23.75
CA GLN A 87 8.84 20.14 -24.69
C GLN A 87 7.79 19.05 -24.96
N ILE A 88 8.26 17.79 -25.08
CA ILE A 88 7.39 16.62 -25.24
C ILE A 88 6.47 16.50 -24.02
N GLN A 89 7.04 16.54 -22.81
CA GLN A 89 6.28 16.48 -21.56
C GLN A 89 5.24 17.60 -21.47
N LYS A 90 5.65 18.84 -21.73
CA LYS A 90 4.74 20.00 -21.69
C LYS A 90 3.60 19.88 -22.70
N LYS A 91 3.87 19.48 -23.93
CA LYS A 91 2.86 19.29 -24.97
C LYS A 91 1.89 18.17 -24.58
N HIS A 92 2.43 17.05 -24.12
CA HIS A 92 1.64 15.90 -23.68
C HIS A 92 0.67 16.27 -22.55
N LEU A 93 1.15 16.89 -21.46
CA LEU A 93 0.31 17.32 -20.35
C LEU A 93 -0.73 18.39 -20.75
N ASN A 94 -0.42 19.24 -21.72
CA ASN A 94 -1.35 20.22 -22.29
C ASN A 94 -2.28 19.64 -23.37
N ARG A 95 -2.15 18.34 -23.70
CA ARG A 95 -2.95 17.66 -24.74
C ARG A 95 -2.84 18.36 -26.09
N ASP A 96 -1.63 18.77 -26.45
CA ASP A 96 -1.34 19.39 -27.74
C ASP A 96 -1.34 18.31 -28.84
N THR A 97 -2.37 18.33 -29.68
CA THR A 97 -2.58 17.36 -30.78
C THR A 97 -1.46 17.39 -31.85
N SER A 98 -0.58 18.40 -31.83
CA SER A 98 0.62 18.40 -32.67
C SER A 98 1.69 17.42 -32.24
N LEU A 99 1.61 16.87 -31.02
CA LEU A 99 2.50 15.83 -30.52
C LEU A 99 2.00 14.47 -31.00
N ILE A 100 2.82 13.73 -31.74
CA ILE A 100 2.51 12.37 -32.22
C ILE A 100 3.62 11.41 -31.75
N ILE A 101 4.10 11.58 -30.54
CA ILE A 101 5.13 10.73 -29.94
C ILE A 101 4.46 10.01 -28.74
N PRO A 102 4.17 8.70 -28.84
CA PRO A 102 3.68 7.94 -27.70
C PRO A 102 4.78 7.82 -26.65
N ILE A 103 4.38 7.85 -25.39
CA ILE A 103 5.23 7.59 -24.24
C ILE A 103 4.92 6.17 -23.76
N VAL A 104 5.90 5.29 -23.80
CA VAL A 104 5.79 3.89 -23.37
C VAL A 104 6.64 3.71 -22.12
N TRP A 105 6.00 3.30 -21.02
CA TRP A 105 6.68 3.06 -19.75
C TRP A 105 6.70 1.56 -19.43
N LEU A 106 7.91 1.02 -19.30
CA LEU A 106 8.16 -0.39 -18.99
C LEU A 106 8.69 -0.48 -17.56
N SER A 107 7.88 -1.01 -16.64
CA SER A 107 8.19 -1.17 -15.22
C SER A 107 8.56 -2.60 -14.90
N TYR A 108 9.68 -2.79 -14.22
CA TYR A 108 10.19 -4.11 -13.92
C TYR A 108 10.41 -4.32 -12.41
N ASN A 109 10.18 -5.55 -11.95
CA ASN A 109 10.58 -6.03 -10.63
C ASN A 109 9.96 -5.28 -9.45
N VAL A 110 8.67 -5.03 -9.49
CA VAL A 110 7.92 -4.50 -8.34
C VAL A 110 7.91 -5.52 -7.19
N HIS A 111 7.89 -6.81 -7.49
CA HIS A 111 8.19 -7.90 -6.57
C HIS A 111 9.65 -8.30 -6.74
N GLY A 112 10.45 -8.14 -5.68
CA GLY A 112 11.91 -8.27 -5.78
C GLY A 112 12.40 -9.67 -6.14
N ASN A 113 11.66 -10.74 -5.78
CA ASN A 113 11.98 -12.12 -6.11
C ASN A 113 11.53 -12.56 -7.52
N GLU A 114 10.80 -11.71 -8.24
CA GLU A 114 10.45 -11.91 -9.65
C GLU A 114 11.60 -11.35 -10.52
N SER A 115 12.75 -11.95 -10.38
CA SER A 115 14.03 -11.32 -10.68
C SER A 115 14.47 -11.38 -12.13
N SER A 116 13.83 -12.21 -13.01
CA SER A 116 14.12 -12.24 -14.44
C SER A 116 13.71 -10.93 -15.13
N ALA A 117 12.72 -10.23 -14.59
CA ALA A 117 12.23 -8.96 -15.13
C ALA A 117 13.34 -7.89 -15.23
N THR A 118 14.12 -7.67 -14.18
CA THR A 118 15.24 -6.72 -14.21
C THR A 118 16.32 -7.11 -15.23
N GLU A 119 16.65 -8.40 -15.33
CA GLU A 119 17.59 -8.87 -16.36
C GLU A 119 17.04 -8.60 -17.76
N ALA A 120 15.73 -8.81 -17.96
CA ALA A 120 15.07 -8.48 -19.21
C ALA A 120 15.07 -6.99 -19.52
N SER A 121 14.96 -6.11 -18.51
CA SER A 121 15.00 -4.66 -18.69
C SER A 121 16.31 -4.19 -19.36
N MET A 122 17.42 -4.77 -18.92
CA MET A 122 18.76 -4.46 -19.46
C MET A 122 18.89 -4.88 -20.93
N GLU A 123 18.49 -6.09 -21.27
CA GLU A 123 18.53 -6.60 -22.65
C GLU A 123 17.53 -5.87 -23.55
N THR A 124 16.33 -5.51 -23.04
CA THR A 124 15.35 -4.70 -23.79
C THR A 124 15.92 -3.34 -24.15
N ALA A 125 16.57 -2.65 -23.19
CA ALA A 125 17.21 -1.37 -23.44
C ALA A 125 18.32 -1.48 -24.52
N PHE A 126 19.17 -2.51 -24.42
CA PHE A 126 20.23 -2.75 -25.38
C PHE A 126 19.68 -2.98 -26.79
N LYS A 127 18.64 -3.84 -26.94
CA LYS A 127 18.06 -4.14 -28.26
C LYS A 127 17.34 -2.94 -28.88
N LEU A 128 16.64 -2.13 -28.08
CA LEU A 128 16.04 -0.89 -28.55
C LEU A 128 17.11 0.06 -29.15
N LEU A 129 18.29 0.17 -28.52
CA LEU A 129 19.36 1.05 -28.97
C LEU A 129 20.12 0.50 -30.18
N THR A 130 20.22 -0.82 -30.36
CA THR A 130 21.09 -1.46 -31.33
C THR A 130 20.41 -2.15 -32.49
N GLU A 131 19.18 -2.68 -32.26
CA GLU A 131 18.42 -3.45 -33.24
C GLU A 131 17.14 -2.74 -33.70
N HIS A 132 16.57 -1.84 -32.86
CA HIS A 132 15.29 -1.16 -33.09
C HIS A 132 15.38 0.36 -32.88
N SER A 133 16.54 0.96 -33.21
CA SER A 133 16.78 2.40 -33.04
C SER A 133 15.86 3.27 -33.90
N ASP A 134 15.30 2.72 -34.98
CA ASP A 134 14.27 3.36 -35.80
C ASP A 134 12.97 3.65 -35.03
N TRP A 135 12.56 2.77 -34.12
CA TRP A 135 11.37 3.00 -33.26
C TRP A 135 11.57 4.18 -32.31
N LEU A 136 12.81 4.41 -31.88
CA LEU A 136 13.16 5.53 -30.98
C LEU A 136 13.05 6.92 -31.66
N ASN A 137 12.89 6.98 -32.98
CA ASN A 137 12.51 8.22 -33.67
C ASN A 137 11.02 8.55 -33.53
N GLU A 138 10.21 7.56 -33.20
CA GLU A 138 8.76 7.60 -33.26
C GLU A 138 8.08 7.45 -31.88
N ALA A 139 8.86 7.11 -30.83
CA ALA A 139 8.38 6.93 -29.47
C ALA A 139 9.42 7.40 -28.46
N LEU A 140 8.94 7.80 -27.27
CA LEU A 140 9.74 7.92 -26.05
C LEU A 140 9.50 6.67 -25.20
N VAL A 141 10.57 5.90 -24.93
CA VAL A 141 10.50 4.75 -24.04
C VAL A 141 11.12 5.11 -22.69
N ILE A 142 10.43 4.79 -21.60
CA ILE A 142 10.89 4.96 -20.22
C ILE A 142 10.98 3.58 -19.60
N ILE A 143 12.16 3.20 -19.12
CA ILE A 143 12.39 1.96 -18.40
C ILE A 143 12.61 2.27 -16.93
N ASP A 144 11.79 1.66 -16.05
CA ASP A 144 11.99 1.58 -14.61
C ASP A 144 12.54 0.18 -14.30
N PRO A 145 13.87 0.01 -14.19
CA PRO A 145 14.48 -1.31 -14.23
C PRO A 145 14.29 -2.15 -12.99
N CYS A 146 13.99 -1.53 -11.86
CA CYS A 146 13.82 -2.22 -10.59
C CYS A 146 13.08 -1.36 -9.57
N LEU A 147 11.78 -1.56 -9.45
CA LEU A 147 10.93 -0.79 -8.52
C LEU A 147 11.17 -1.16 -7.06
N ASN A 148 11.61 -2.40 -6.81
CA ASN A 148 11.84 -2.93 -5.46
C ASN A 148 13.25 -3.49 -5.30
N PRO A 149 14.28 -2.62 -5.28
CA PRO A 149 15.66 -3.09 -5.16
C PRO A 149 15.98 -3.69 -3.78
N ASP A 150 15.25 -3.35 -2.72
CA ASP A 150 15.43 -3.94 -1.39
C ASP A 150 15.00 -5.42 -1.39
N GLY A 151 13.83 -5.71 -1.95
CA GLY A 151 13.36 -7.07 -2.14
C GLY A 151 14.23 -7.88 -3.10
N ARG A 152 14.64 -7.25 -4.23
CA ARG A 152 15.52 -7.89 -5.20
C ARG A 152 16.85 -8.31 -4.59
N ASP A 153 17.55 -7.42 -3.91
CA ASP A 153 18.83 -7.73 -3.28
C ASP A 153 18.68 -8.78 -2.19
N ARG A 154 17.54 -8.81 -1.47
CA ARG A 154 17.22 -9.88 -0.52
C ARG A 154 17.17 -11.24 -1.20
N TYR A 155 16.46 -11.36 -2.32
CA TYR A 155 16.37 -12.60 -3.11
C TYR A 155 17.71 -12.98 -3.73
N VAL A 156 18.35 -12.07 -4.44
CA VAL A 156 19.62 -12.34 -5.15
C VAL A 156 20.72 -12.75 -4.19
N ASN A 157 20.82 -12.10 -3.02
CA ASN A 157 21.81 -12.49 -2.00
C ASN A 157 21.51 -13.85 -1.37
N PHE A 158 20.22 -14.17 -1.14
CA PHE A 158 19.81 -15.50 -0.71
C PHE A 158 20.17 -16.54 -1.76
N TYR A 159 19.80 -16.35 -3.00
CA TYR A 159 20.10 -17.30 -4.09
C TYR A 159 21.62 -17.54 -4.20
N LYS A 160 22.41 -16.47 -4.28
CA LYS A 160 23.90 -16.56 -4.38
C LYS A 160 24.58 -17.17 -3.16
N GLN A 161 23.93 -17.22 -2.01
CA GLN A 161 24.43 -17.89 -0.81
C GLN A 161 24.33 -19.41 -0.94
N TYR A 162 23.34 -19.92 -1.64
CA TYR A 162 23.02 -21.35 -1.72
C TYR A 162 23.23 -21.95 -3.11
N GLU A 163 23.46 -21.14 -4.15
CA GLU A 163 23.75 -21.65 -5.49
C GLU A 163 24.98 -22.57 -5.49
N THR A 164 24.92 -23.61 -6.29
CA THR A 164 26.03 -24.54 -6.47
C THR A 164 26.73 -24.33 -7.80
N THR A 165 27.96 -24.84 -7.95
CA THR A 165 28.74 -24.70 -9.19
C THR A 165 28.03 -25.30 -10.42
N GLN A 166 27.25 -26.36 -10.21
CA GLN A 166 26.36 -26.93 -11.21
C GLN A 166 24.93 -26.53 -10.87
N GLU A 167 24.19 -26.07 -11.86
CA GLU A 167 22.80 -25.68 -11.65
C GLU A 167 21.98 -26.88 -11.15
N ASN A 168 21.27 -26.65 -10.06
CA ASN A 168 20.39 -27.64 -9.47
C ASN A 168 18.94 -27.31 -9.88
N MET A 169 18.31 -28.22 -10.61
CA MET A 169 16.95 -28.02 -11.14
C MET A 169 15.85 -28.61 -10.23
N ASP A 170 16.21 -29.17 -9.07
CA ASP A 170 15.22 -29.75 -8.15
C ASP A 170 14.50 -28.64 -7.38
N PRO A 171 13.17 -28.43 -7.59
CA PRO A 171 12.42 -27.38 -6.92
C PRO A 171 12.31 -27.56 -5.40
N SER A 172 12.73 -28.70 -4.84
CA SER A 172 12.80 -28.97 -3.41
C SER A 172 14.12 -28.50 -2.77
N SER A 173 15.15 -28.20 -3.57
CA SER A 173 16.44 -27.73 -3.12
C SER A 173 16.33 -26.34 -2.47
N ILE A 174 17.27 -26.04 -1.55
CA ILE A 174 17.25 -24.87 -0.71
C ILE A 174 17.26 -23.55 -1.51
N GLU A 175 17.97 -23.49 -2.63
CA GLU A 175 18.04 -22.30 -3.49
C GLU A 175 16.71 -21.92 -4.15
N HIS A 176 15.75 -22.84 -4.18
CA HIS A 176 14.38 -22.63 -4.68
C HIS A 176 13.36 -22.32 -3.59
N ARG A 177 13.81 -22.14 -2.34
CA ARG A 177 12.95 -21.94 -1.17
C ARG A 177 13.43 -20.78 -0.32
N GLU A 178 12.97 -19.59 -0.68
CA GLU A 178 13.28 -18.41 0.09
C GLU A 178 12.88 -18.56 1.57
N PRO A 179 13.73 -18.14 2.51
CA PRO A 179 13.31 -18.02 3.90
C PRO A 179 12.34 -16.85 4.08
N TRP A 180 11.52 -16.92 5.11
CA TRP A 180 10.73 -15.77 5.56
C TRP A 180 11.62 -14.51 5.69
N PRO A 181 11.18 -13.33 5.24
CA PRO A 181 9.89 -12.99 4.63
C PRO A 181 9.82 -13.14 3.10
N GLY A 182 10.89 -13.61 2.45
CA GLY A 182 11.02 -13.63 1.00
C GLY A 182 11.43 -12.29 0.39
N GLY A 183 11.77 -12.32 -0.90
CA GLY A 183 12.18 -11.13 -1.66
C GLY A 183 11.03 -10.37 -2.33
N ARG A 184 9.77 -10.85 -2.22
CA ARG A 184 8.62 -10.19 -2.83
C ARG A 184 8.44 -8.76 -2.37
N PHE A 185 8.57 -8.54 -1.06
CA PHE A 185 8.21 -7.32 -0.36
C PHE A 185 9.35 -6.30 -0.29
N ASN A 186 8.99 -5.02 -0.07
CA ASN A 186 9.97 -3.97 0.21
C ASN A 186 10.58 -4.10 1.62
N HIS A 187 11.23 -3.05 2.12
CA HIS A 187 11.82 -3.03 3.47
C HIS A 187 10.81 -3.32 4.57
N TYR A 188 9.66 -2.62 4.57
CA TYR A 188 8.59 -2.78 5.57
C TYR A 188 7.64 -3.94 5.26
N LEU A 189 8.00 -4.85 4.39
CA LEU A 189 7.21 -6.02 4.00
C LEU A 189 5.87 -5.69 3.33
N PHE A 190 5.77 -4.53 2.70
CA PHE A 190 4.63 -4.17 1.87
C PHE A 190 4.79 -4.72 0.45
N ASP A 191 3.65 -5.11 -0.13
CA ASP A 191 3.54 -5.38 -1.56
C ASP A 191 3.39 -4.05 -2.32
N LEU A 192 4.42 -3.64 -3.04
CA LEU A 192 4.42 -2.39 -3.79
C LEU A 192 3.44 -2.40 -4.97
N ASN A 193 3.01 -3.61 -5.43
CA ASN A 193 1.91 -3.75 -6.40
C ASN A 193 0.52 -3.76 -5.74
N ARG A 194 0.42 -3.33 -4.50
CA ARG A 194 -0.82 -3.02 -3.78
C ARG A 194 -0.84 -1.58 -3.27
N ASP A 195 0.18 -0.77 -3.62
CA ASP A 195 0.40 0.56 -3.03
C ASP A 195 0.39 1.73 -4.05
N TRP A 196 -0.01 1.46 -5.31
CA TRP A 196 -0.09 2.50 -6.36
C TRP A 196 -1.08 3.63 -6.04
N ALA A 197 -2.23 3.29 -5.46
CA ALA A 197 -3.25 4.27 -5.10
C ALA A 197 -3.14 4.76 -3.64
N TRP A 198 -2.51 3.98 -2.76
CA TRP A 198 -2.49 4.30 -1.33
C TRP A 198 -1.28 5.11 -0.92
N LEU A 199 -0.16 4.97 -1.63
CA LEU A 199 1.07 5.73 -1.44
C LEU A 199 1.56 5.70 0.02
N THR A 200 1.48 4.54 0.64
CA THR A 200 1.93 4.34 2.02
C THR A 200 3.44 4.19 2.10
N GLN A 201 4.06 3.64 1.05
CA GLN A 201 5.49 3.38 0.98
C GLN A 201 6.25 4.48 0.24
N VAL A 202 7.49 4.72 0.65
CA VAL A 202 8.33 5.80 0.09
C VAL A 202 8.62 5.59 -1.39
N GLU A 203 8.79 4.34 -1.82
CA GLU A 203 9.02 3.97 -3.20
C GLU A 203 7.83 4.38 -4.07
N SER A 204 6.61 4.05 -3.66
CA SER A 204 5.36 4.41 -4.35
C SER A 204 5.15 5.93 -4.41
N GLN A 205 5.43 6.64 -3.30
CA GLN A 205 5.29 8.10 -3.25
C GLN A 205 6.23 8.80 -4.22
N GLN A 206 7.47 8.33 -4.34
CA GLN A 206 8.46 8.91 -5.24
C GLN A 206 8.14 8.57 -6.69
N ARG A 207 7.70 7.33 -6.96
CA ARG A 207 7.28 6.88 -8.29
C ARG A 207 6.09 7.68 -8.82
N ILE A 208 5.02 7.85 -8.02
CA ILE A 208 3.82 8.60 -8.46
C ILE A 208 4.17 10.06 -8.76
N LYS A 209 5.06 10.67 -8.02
CA LYS A 209 5.51 12.05 -8.29
C LYS A 209 6.13 12.21 -9.68
N VAL A 210 6.86 11.21 -10.16
CA VAL A 210 7.44 11.25 -11.51
C VAL A 210 6.46 10.69 -12.55
N TYR A 211 5.64 9.71 -12.18
CA TYR A 211 4.57 9.19 -13.03
C TYR A 211 3.60 10.30 -13.46
N ASN A 212 3.13 11.13 -12.52
CA ASN A 212 2.22 12.24 -12.81
C ASN A 212 2.81 13.30 -13.75
N LYS A 213 4.14 13.39 -13.84
CA LYS A 213 4.80 14.28 -14.80
C LYS A 213 4.81 13.72 -16.23
N TRP A 214 4.80 12.40 -16.38
CA TRP A 214 4.90 11.75 -17.68
C TRP A 214 3.59 11.16 -18.17
N MET A 215 2.73 10.66 -17.28
CA MET A 215 1.40 10.14 -17.61
C MET A 215 1.42 9.32 -18.91
N PRO A 216 2.11 8.17 -18.96
CA PRO A 216 2.41 7.47 -20.21
C PRO A 216 1.14 7.04 -20.95
N HIS A 217 1.24 6.86 -22.27
CA HIS A 217 0.15 6.30 -23.09
C HIS A 217 0.03 4.79 -22.91
N VAL A 218 1.17 4.11 -22.70
CA VAL A 218 1.25 2.66 -22.44
C VAL A 218 2.11 2.44 -21.20
N HIS A 219 1.62 1.63 -20.27
CA HIS A 219 2.35 1.21 -19.07
C HIS A 219 2.30 -0.30 -18.92
N VAL A 220 3.46 -0.92 -18.75
CA VAL A 220 3.58 -2.37 -18.54
C VAL A 220 4.24 -2.62 -17.20
N ASP A 221 3.67 -3.54 -16.41
CA ASP A 221 4.26 -4.07 -15.19
C ASP A 221 4.69 -5.54 -15.44
N PHE A 222 6.00 -5.82 -15.32
CA PHE A 222 6.58 -7.13 -15.60
C PHE A 222 6.73 -7.94 -14.33
N HIS A 223 6.06 -9.09 -14.30
CA HIS A 223 5.89 -9.98 -13.15
C HIS A 223 6.32 -11.42 -13.40
N GLU A 224 6.32 -12.21 -12.33
CA GLU A 224 6.45 -13.68 -12.41
C GLU A 224 5.37 -14.37 -11.57
N GLN A 225 4.74 -15.37 -12.16
CA GLN A 225 3.80 -16.29 -11.52
C GLN A 225 4.43 -17.67 -11.25
N GLY A 226 3.64 -18.67 -10.85
CA GLY A 226 4.12 -20.03 -10.55
C GLY A 226 5.03 -20.59 -11.64
N TYR A 227 6.12 -21.27 -11.27
CA TYR A 227 7.14 -21.74 -12.23
C TYR A 227 6.66 -22.84 -13.19
N ASN A 228 5.46 -23.38 -13.02
CA ASN A 228 4.83 -24.35 -13.93
C ASN A 228 3.87 -23.70 -14.91
N GLU A 229 3.53 -22.43 -14.73
CA GLU A 229 2.53 -21.75 -15.54
C GLU A 229 3.08 -21.33 -16.92
N PRO A 230 2.26 -21.26 -17.96
CA PRO A 230 2.60 -20.63 -19.22
C PRO A 230 2.80 -19.13 -19.03
N TYR A 231 3.29 -18.43 -20.04
CA TYR A 231 3.38 -16.96 -20.01
C TYR A 231 2.00 -16.33 -20.11
N TYR A 232 1.73 -15.28 -19.31
CA TYR A 232 0.52 -14.48 -19.43
C TYR A 232 0.80 -13.12 -20.05
N PHE A 233 -0.07 -12.67 -20.94
CA PHE A 233 -0.15 -11.32 -21.46
C PHE A 233 -1.61 -10.95 -21.81
N PRO A 234 -1.93 -9.62 -21.90
CA PRO A 234 -3.28 -9.14 -22.21
C PRO A 234 -3.87 -9.73 -23.51
N PRO A 235 -5.20 -9.62 -23.67
CA PRO A 235 -6.12 -8.86 -22.84
C PRO A 235 -6.43 -9.54 -21.51
N ALA A 236 -6.74 -8.69 -20.51
CA ALA A 236 -7.05 -9.11 -19.16
C ALA A 236 -8.38 -9.89 -19.06
N ALA A 237 -8.62 -10.52 -17.90
CA ALA A 237 -9.89 -11.14 -17.56
C ALA A 237 -10.93 -10.09 -17.11
N GLU A 238 -12.21 -10.47 -17.12
CA GLU A 238 -13.25 -9.73 -16.38
C GLU A 238 -13.10 -10.02 -14.86
N PRO A 239 -13.53 -9.10 -13.96
CA PRO A 239 -14.24 -7.86 -14.29
C PRO A 239 -13.32 -6.69 -14.63
N TYR A 240 -13.80 -5.83 -15.54
CA TYR A 240 -13.25 -4.51 -15.74
C TYR A 240 -14.06 -3.47 -14.97
N HIS A 241 -13.40 -2.45 -14.45
CA HIS A 241 -14.10 -1.28 -13.94
C HIS A 241 -14.75 -0.51 -15.11
N ASP A 242 -15.97 0.01 -14.92
CA ASP A 242 -16.76 0.70 -15.96
C ASP A 242 -16.12 1.99 -16.51
N ILE A 243 -15.12 2.53 -15.82
CA ILE A 243 -14.34 3.68 -16.29
C ILE A 243 -13.40 3.32 -17.44
N ILE A 244 -13.02 2.04 -17.58
CA ILE A 244 -12.14 1.55 -18.65
C ILE A 244 -12.91 1.51 -19.96
N THR A 245 -12.35 2.18 -20.99
CA THR A 245 -13.00 2.31 -22.29
C THR A 245 -12.87 1.07 -23.16
N ASP A 246 -13.79 0.91 -24.12
CA ASP A 246 -13.67 -0.14 -25.14
C ASP A 246 -12.38 -0.01 -25.94
N TRP A 247 -11.94 1.23 -26.23
CA TRP A 247 -10.66 1.50 -26.89
C TRP A 247 -9.46 0.91 -26.11
N GLN A 248 -9.41 1.12 -24.79
CA GLN A 248 -8.32 0.57 -23.98
C GLN A 248 -8.31 -0.96 -24.04
N ARG A 249 -9.47 -1.61 -23.99
CA ARG A 249 -9.62 -3.07 -24.13
C ARG A 249 -9.18 -3.55 -25.52
N GLU A 250 -9.64 -2.90 -26.58
CA GLU A 250 -9.26 -3.22 -27.96
C GLU A 250 -7.76 -3.05 -28.20
N PHE A 251 -7.15 -2.04 -27.58
CA PHE A 251 -5.70 -1.85 -27.72
C PHE A 251 -4.89 -2.93 -27.01
N GLN A 252 -5.33 -3.36 -25.84
CA GLN A 252 -4.77 -4.54 -25.17
C GLN A 252 -4.85 -5.78 -26.08
N GLU A 253 -5.97 -5.96 -26.78
CA GLU A 253 -6.12 -7.07 -27.73
C GLU A 253 -5.14 -6.95 -28.92
N ARG A 254 -4.91 -5.73 -29.44
CA ARG A 254 -3.89 -5.49 -30.50
C ARG A 254 -2.49 -5.88 -30.04
N ILE A 255 -2.12 -5.48 -28.83
CA ILE A 255 -0.82 -5.83 -28.22
C ILE A 255 -0.73 -7.35 -28.02
N GLY A 256 -1.75 -7.98 -27.42
CA GLY A 256 -1.78 -9.42 -27.22
C GLY A 256 -1.66 -10.23 -28.50
N LYS A 257 -2.31 -9.82 -29.58
CA LYS A 257 -2.18 -10.44 -30.91
C LYS A 257 -0.74 -10.36 -31.45
N ASN A 258 -0.07 -9.25 -31.23
CA ASN A 258 1.32 -9.09 -31.66
C ASN A 258 2.29 -9.95 -30.80
N HIS A 259 2.03 -10.06 -29.50
CA HIS A 259 2.77 -10.98 -28.64
C HIS A 259 2.59 -12.43 -29.09
N ALA A 260 1.32 -12.85 -29.31
CA ALA A 260 0.99 -14.19 -29.78
C ALA A 260 1.75 -14.56 -31.05
N LYS A 261 1.85 -13.65 -32.04
CA LYS A 261 2.65 -13.86 -33.23
C LYS A 261 4.08 -14.30 -32.93
N TYR A 262 4.78 -13.58 -32.04
CA TYR A 262 6.16 -13.91 -31.68
C TYR A 262 6.28 -15.18 -30.86
N PHE A 263 5.32 -15.46 -29.97
CA PHE A 263 5.29 -16.67 -29.16
C PHE A 263 4.99 -17.89 -30.02
N ASP A 264 4.03 -17.80 -30.97
CA ASP A 264 3.71 -18.85 -31.92
C ASP A 264 4.91 -19.22 -32.79
N GLU A 265 5.66 -18.22 -33.30
CA GLU A 265 6.88 -18.43 -34.07
C GLU A 265 7.97 -19.20 -33.31
N LYS A 266 8.01 -19.04 -31.96
CA LYS A 266 8.96 -19.72 -31.06
C LYS A 266 8.43 -21.02 -30.49
N GLY A 267 7.12 -21.29 -30.60
CA GLY A 267 6.45 -22.42 -29.95
C GLY A 267 6.34 -22.25 -28.42
N TRP A 268 6.35 -21.04 -27.91
CA TRP A 268 6.19 -20.77 -26.48
C TRP A 268 4.73 -20.76 -26.08
N LEU A 269 4.41 -21.39 -24.93
CA LEU A 269 3.05 -21.45 -24.42
C LEU A 269 2.68 -20.15 -23.71
N TYR A 270 1.44 -19.71 -23.89
CA TYR A 270 0.88 -18.51 -23.27
C TYR A 270 -0.62 -18.64 -23.06
N PHE A 271 -1.17 -17.78 -22.24
CA PHE A 271 -2.61 -17.60 -22.08
C PHE A 271 -2.96 -16.11 -21.91
N SER A 272 -4.23 -15.78 -22.04
CA SER A 272 -4.82 -14.46 -21.82
C SER A 272 -6.27 -14.61 -21.39
N LYS A 273 -6.89 -13.54 -20.91
CA LYS A 273 -8.32 -13.49 -20.53
C LYS A 273 -8.69 -14.38 -19.34
N GLU A 274 -7.73 -14.73 -18.52
CA GLU A 274 -7.91 -15.54 -17.32
C GLU A 274 -7.14 -14.93 -16.16
N ILE A 275 -7.61 -15.12 -14.92
CA ILE A 275 -7.00 -14.77 -13.62
C ILE A 275 -6.91 -13.26 -13.38
N PHE A 276 -6.16 -12.53 -14.19
CA PHE A 276 -5.78 -11.14 -13.95
C PHE A 276 -6.84 -10.19 -14.50
N ASP A 277 -7.63 -9.58 -13.59
CA ASP A 277 -8.66 -8.60 -13.90
C ASP A 277 -8.13 -7.16 -13.82
N LEU A 278 -8.96 -6.17 -14.24
CA LEU A 278 -8.64 -4.75 -14.18
C LEU A 278 -9.66 -3.98 -13.33
N LEU A 279 -9.79 -4.38 -12.07
CA LEU A 279 -10.75 -3.81 -11.13
C LEU A 279 -10.09 -3.02 -9.99
N TYR A 280 -9.17 -3.64 -9.26
CA TYR A 280 -8.56 -3.03 -8.06
C TYR A 280 -7.61 -1.89 -8.42
N PRO A 281 -7.80 -0.65 -7.85
CA PRO A 281 -7.14 0.56 -8.36
C PRO A 281 -5.66 0.71 -8.00
N SER A 282 -5.10 -0.21 -7.25
CA SER A 282 -3.76 -0.06 -6.69
C SER A 282 -2.73 -1.04 -7.25
N TYR A 283 -2.96 -1.50 -8.50
CA TYR A 283 -2.01 -2.28 -9.30
C TYR A 283 -1.26 -1.42 -10.32
N GLY A 284 -0.10 -1.93 -10.76
CA GLY A 284 0.71 -1.30 -11.80
C GLY A 284 0.10 -1.33 -13.19
N ASP A 285 -0.97 -2.06 -13.42
CA ASP A 285 -1.76 -2.06 -14.65
C ASP A 285 -3.04 -1.23 -14.54
N THR A 286 -3.84 -1.42 -13.49
CA THR A 286 -5.14 -0.74 -13.34
C THR A 286 -5.01 0.74 -12.97
N TYR A 287 -4.06 1.13 -12.13
CA TYR A 287 -3.81 2.54 -11.83
C TYR A 287 -3.54 3.36 -13.10
N PRO A 288 -2.65 2.93 -14.02
CA PRO A 288 -2.48 3.55 -15.33
C PRO A 288 -3.77 3.61 -16.17
N MET A 289 -4.56 2.53 -16.19
CA MET A 289 -5.84 2.49 -16.93
C MET A 289 -6.80 3.60 -16.48
N TYR A 290 -6.87 3.85 -15.16
CA TYR A 290 -7.71 4.91 -14.59
C TYR A 290 -7.17 6.33 -14.83
N ASN A 291 -5.95 6.43 -15.35
CA ASN A 291 -5.32 7.67 -15.78
C ASN A 291 -5.25 7.81 -17.31
N GLY A 292 -5.88 6.91 -18.06
CA GLY A 292 -6.00 6.98 -19.53
C GLY A 292 -4.97 6.17 -20.30
N ALA A 293 -3.99 5.59 -19.64
CA ALA A 293 -3.01 4.72 -20.29
C ALA A 293 -3.62 3.37 -20.69
N ILE A 294 -2.91 2.64 -21.55
CA ILE A 294 -3.10 1.20 -21.73
C ILE A 294 -2.21 0.53 -20.68
N GLY A 295 -2.80 0.19 -19.54
CA GLY A 295 -2.10 -0.51 -18.46
C GLY A 295 -2.14 -2.03 -18.68
N MET A 296 -1.04 -2.72 -18.38
CA MET A 296 -0.91 -4.16 -18.61
C MET A 296 0.02 -4.81 -17.60
N THR A 297 -0.32 -6.04 -17.21
CA THR A 297 0.57 -6.97 -16.50
C THR A 297 1.03 -8.05 -17.47
N TYR A 298 2.32 -8.42 -17.40
CA TYR A 298 2.90 -9.57 -18.07
C TYR A 298 3.48 -10.51 -17.02
N GLU A 299 3.07 -11.79 -17.07
CA GLU A 299 3.47 -12.77 -16.07
C GLU A 299 4.31 -13.90 -16.70
N GLN A 300 5.54 -14.00 -16.25
CA GLN A 300 6.45 -15.09 -16.60
C GLN A 300 6.43 -16.16 -15.51
N ALA A 301 6.57 -17.41 -15.87
CA ALA A 301 6.81 -18.48 -14.90
C ALA A 301 8.10 -18.22 -14.08
N GLY A 302 8.05 -18.39 -12.74
CA GLY A 302 9.26 -18.19 -11.92
C GLY A 302 8.98 -17.92 -10.45
N SER A 303 8.60 -16.70 -10.12
CA SER A 303 8.12 -16.23 -8.79
C SER A 303 8.98 -16.65 -7.59
N GLY A 304 10.30 -16.35 -7.63
CA GLY A 304 11.23 -16.67 -6.54
C GLY A 304 11.58 -18.16 -6.39
N ARG A 305 10.96 -19.05 -7.18
CA ARG A 305 11.14 -20.49 -7.11
C ARG A 305 12.01 -21.07 -8.24
N ALA A 306 12.10 -20.37 -9.37
CA ALA A 306 12.79 -20.92 -10.54
C ALA A 306 14.32 -20.84 -10.47
N GLY A 307 14.91 -19.95 -9.64
CA GLY A 307 16.38 -19.80 -9.59
C GLY A 307 16.97 -19.48 -10.96
N LYS A 308 18.16 -20.00 -11.28
CA LYS A 308 18.72 -19.93 -12.64
C LYS A 308 18.11 -20.98 -13.57
N SER A 309 17.70 -22.12 -13.05
CA SER A 309 16.99 -23.18 -13.78
C SER A 309 16.17 -24.03 -12.82
N VAL A 310 14.99 -24.48 -13.25
CA VAL A 310 14.12 -25.36 -12.48
C VAL A 310 13.48 -26.41 -13.42
N ARG A 311 13.26 -27.61 -12.90
CA ARG A 311 12.48 -28.63 -13.59
C ARG A 311 11.01 -28.44 -13.32
N THR A 312 10.24 -28.24 -14.37
CA THR A 312 8.78 -28.15 -14.29
C THR A 312 8.15 -29.50 -14.03
N THR A 313 6.89 -29.53 -13.64
CA THR A 313 6.11 -30.76 -13.44
C THR A 313 5.95 -31.60 -14.74
N ASN A 314 6.02 -30.93 -15.89
CA ASN A 314 5.97 -31.61 -17.20
C ASN A 314 7.31 -32.27 -17.60
N GLY A 315 8.37 -32.06 -16.79
CA GLY A 315 9.71 -32.61 -17.02
C GLY A 315 10.63 -31.69 -17.82
N ASP A 316 10.14 -30.57 -18.30
CA ASP A 316 10.93 -29.56 -19.02
C ASP A 316 11.83 -28.77 -18.06
N THR A 317 12.86 -28.13 -18.59
CA THR A 317 13.73 -27.20 -17.82
C THR A 317 13.41 -25.76 -18.19
N LEU A 318 12.99 -24.99 -17.21
CA LEU A 318 12.82 -23.54 -17.36
C LEU A 318 14.08 -22.83 -16.87
N THR A 319 14.77 -22.14 -17.77
CA THR A 319 16.01 -21.40 -17.44
C THR A 319 15.75 -19.91 -17.21
N LEU A 320 16.67 -19.24 -16.52
CA LEU A 320 16.64 -17.79 -16.38
C LEU A 320 16.71 -17.10 -17.78
N ARG A 321 17.49 -17.66 -18.69
CA ARG A 321 17.60 -17.12 -20.06
C ARG A 321 16.25 -17.16 -20.80
N ASP A 322 15.51 -18.26 -20.70
CA ASP A 322 14.19 -18.37 -21.33
C ASP A 322 13.25 -17.30 -20.79
N ARG A 323 13.18 -17.18 -19.46
CA ARG A 323 12.35 -16.16 -18.78
C ARG A 323 12.70 -14.73 -19.18
N VAL A 324 13.99 -14.41 -19.25
CA VAL A 324 14.48 -13.11 -19.72
C VAL A 324 14.04 -12.88 -21.17
N MET A 325 14.22 -13.86 -22.05
CA MET A 325 13.90 -13.69 -23.48
C MET A 325 12.40 -13.57 -23.75
N HIS A 326 11.54 -14.22 -22.94
CA HIS A 326 10.10 -14.01 -23.02
C HIS A 326 9.71 -12.56 -22.69
N HIS A 327 10.21 -12.01 -21.59
CA HIS A 327 9.98 -10.61 -21.20
C HIS A 327 10.58 -9.60 -22.21
N VAL A 328 11.77 -9.85 -22.74
CA VAL A 328 12.36 -9.03 -23.79
C VAL A 328 11.47 -8.99 -25.04
N THR A 329 10.93 -10.16 -25.43
CA THR A 329 10.07 -10.24 -26.61
C THR A 329 8.78 -9.44 -26.42
N THR A 330 8.12 -9.56 -25.28
CA THR A 330 6.89 -8.79 -25.00
C THR A 330 7.18 -7.29 -24.82
N GLY A 331 8.29 -6.92 -24.20
CA GLY A 331 8.71 -5.53 -24.07
C GLY A 331 8.93 -4.86 -25.44
N LEU A 332 9.69 -5.49 -26.32
CA LEU A 332 9.92 -5.01 -27.69
C LEU A 332 8.62 -4.96 -28.49
N SER A 333 7.81 -6.01 -28.46
CA SER A 333 6.51 -6.07 -29.14
C SER A 333 5.55 -4.98 -28.68
N THR A 334 5.59 -4.58 -27.41
CA THR A 334 4.81 -3.44 -26.89
C THR A 334 5.22 -2.12 -27.53
N VAL A 335 6.52 -1.87 -27.62
CA VAL A 335 7.06 -0.65 -28.28
C VAL A 335 6.71 -0.65 -29.76
N GLU A 336 6.86 -1.78 -30.47
CA GLU A 336 6.47 -1.95 -31.87
C GLU A 336 5.01 -1.54 -32.12
N VAL A 337 4.07 -2.13 -31.36
CA VAL A 337 2.62 -1.83 -31.54
C VAL A 337 2.34 -0.37 -31.22
N SER A 338 2.99 0.19 -30.22
CA SER A 338 2.82 1.60 -29.85
C SER A 338 3.27 2.55 -30.95
N VAL A 339 4.39 2.25 -31.61
CA VAL A 339 4.91 3.02 -32.77
C VAL A 339 3.98 2.88 -33.98
N LEU A 340 3.55 1.66 -34.30
CA LEU A 340 2.68 1.40 -35.44
C LEU A 340 1.30 2.10 -35.32
N ASN A 341 0.81 2.30 -34.10
CA ASN A 341 -0.49 2.90 -33.82
C ASN A 341 -0.39 4.28 -33.16
N LYS A 342 0.76 4.96 -33.21
CA LYS A 342 1.05 6.19 -32.47
C LYS A 342 0.01 7.29 -32.56
N LYS A 343 -0.60 7.50 -33.72
CA LYS A 343 -1.62 8.56 -33.94
C LYS A 343 -2.89 8.28 -33.17
N ASP A 344 -3.40 7.06 -33.32
CA ASP A 344 -4.64 6.65 -32.65
C ASP A 344 -4.43 6.61 -31.14
N LEU A 345 -3.29 6.06 -30.71
CA LEU A 345 -2.92 5.95 -29.29
C LEU A 345 -2.86 7.31 -28.58
N VAL A 346 -2.20 8.30 -29.22
CA VAL A 346 -2.11 9.66 -28.66
C VAL A 346 -3.47 10.35 -28.66
N GLN A 347 -4.27 10.21 -29.74
CA GLN A 347 -5.59 10.84 -29.84
C GLN A 347 -6.55 10.27 -28.80
N GLU A 348 -6.67 8.96 -28.70
CA GLU A 348 -7.58 8.29 -27.76
C GLU A 348 -7.19 8.52 -26.29
N TYR A 349 -5.90 8.64 -25.99
CA TYR A 349 -5.45 9.07 -24.68
C TYR A 349 -5.93 10.49 -24.33
N PHE A 350 -5.93 11.43 -25.29
CA PHE A 350 -6.45 12.76 -25.06
C PHE A 350 -7.98 12.75 -24.92
N ASP A 351 -8.68 11.91 -25.67
CA ASP A 351 -10.13 11.76 -25.65
C ASP A 351 -10.61 11.09 -24.35
N PHE A 352 -9.84 10.18 -23.79
CA PHE A 352 -10.12 9.55 -22.48
C PHE A 352 -10.45 10.58 -21.40
N ASN A 353 -9.74 11.67 -21.37
CA ASN A 353 -9.86 12.70 -20.36
C ASN A 353 -10.88 13.81 -20.72
N GLN A 354 -11.67 13.64 -21.77
CA GLN A 354 -12.76 14.57 -22.11
C GLN A 354 -13.94 14.41 -21.14
N LYS A 355 -14.93 15.31 -21.27
CA LYS A 355 -16.12 15.31 -20.42
C LYS A 355 -16.84 13.96 -20.50
N ARG A 356 -17.02 13.32 -19.35
CA ARG A 356 -17.75 12.05 -19.17
C ARG A 356 -18.93 12.26 -18.24
N ASP A 357 -19.89 11.35 -18.31
CA ASP A 357 -20.95 11.24 -17.34
C ASP A 357 -20.47 10.43 -16.15
N TYR A 358 -20.27 11.10 -15.03
CA TYR A 358 -19.89 10.49 -13.77
C TYR A 358 -21.10 10.22 -12.88
N LYS A 359 -21.03 9.23 -12.01
CA LYS A 359 -22.08 8.93 -11.03
C LYS A 359 -22.42 10.15 -10.15
N PHE A 360 -21.37 10.89 -9.73
CA PHE A 360 -21.47 12.15 -9.02
C PHE A 360 -20.47 13.16 -9.60
N ASN A 361 -20.93 14.41 -9.73
CA ASN A 361 -20.07 15.52 -10.13
C ASN A 361 -19.17 15.99 -8.99
N HIS A 362 -19.61 15.80 -7.75
CA HIS A 362 -18.92 16.23 -6.55
C HIS A 362 -19.04 15.20 -5.45
N TYR A 363 -17.95 14.94 -4.78
CA TYR A 363 -17.87 14.24 -3.49
C TYR A 363 -17.63 15.27 -2.39
N ILE A 364 -18.56 15.35 -1.44
CA ILE A 364 -18.56 16.32 -0.35
C ILE A 364 -18.22 15.57 0.93
N LEU A 365 -17.17 15.98 1.65
CA LEU A 365 -16.60 15.25 2.77
C LEU A 365 -16.51 16.12 4.01
N ARG A 366 -16.95 15.56 5.15
CA ARG A 366 -16.89 16.17 6.47
C ARG A 366 -16.29 15.19 7.49
N GLY A 367 -15.87 15.71 8.61
CA GLY A 367 -15.40 14.89 9.73
C GLY A 367 -14.17 15.44 10.42
N ASN A 368 -13.41 14.56 11.04
CA ASN A 368 -12.23 14.92 11.78
C ASN A 368 -11.21 15.63 10.87
N GLN A 369 -10.73 16.80 11.31
CA GLN A 369 -9.85 17.66 10.51
C GLN A 369 -8.48 17.01 10.21
N GLN A 370 -8.01 16.14 11.07
CA GLN A 370 -6.74 15.43 10.87
C GLN A 370 -6.88 14.33 9.80
N ARG A 371 -7.99 13.58 9.81
CA ARG A 371 -8.30 12.61 8.75
C ARG A 371 -8.53 13.29 7.40
N LEU A 372 -9.23 14.43 7.40
CA LEU A 372 -9.37 15.27 6.19
C LEU A 372 -8.03 15.81 5.70
N LYS A 373 -7.08 16.15 6.60
CA LYS A 373 -5.73 16.56 6.21
C LYS A 373 -4.97 15.42 5.56
N LYS A 374 -4.97 14.22 6.16
CA LYS A 374 -4.33 13.03 5.56
C LYS A 374 -4.91 12.70 4.18
N LEU A 375 -6.24 12.81 4.02
CA LEU A 375 -6.86 12.65 2.71
C LEU A 375 -6.40 13.71 1.70
N LYS A 376 -6.34 14.99 2.10
CA LYS A 376 -5.80 16.07 1.24
C LYS A 376 -4.35 15.81 0.84
N ASP A 377 -3.53 15.29 1.75
CA ASP A 377 -2.13 14.95 1.47
C ASP A 377 -2.03 13.79 0.45
N LEU A 378 -2.92 12.80 0.51
CA LEU A 378 -3.04 11.75 -0.50
C LEU A 378 -3.47 12.31 -1.87
N LEU A 379 -4.54 13.11 -1.90
CA LEU A 379 -5.05 13.73 -3.12
C LEU A 379 -3.99 14.61 -3.80
N PHE A 380 -3.25 15.40 -3.01
CA PHE A 380 -2.16 16.22 -3.51
C PHE A 380 -1.04 15.38 -4.17
N LYS A 381 -0.69 14.23 -3.59
CA LYS A 381 0.30 13.31 -4.20
C LYS A 381 -0.16 12.75 -5.54
N HIS A 382 -1.48 12.60 -5.75
CA HIS A 382 -2.07 12.13 -7.00
C HIS A 382 -2.34 13.23 -8.01
N ASP A 383 -2.02 14.50 -7.71
CA ASP A 383 -2.42 15.67 -8.50
C ASP A 383 -3.96 15.74 -8.69
N ILE A 384 -4.72 15.35 -7.67
CA ILE A 384 -6.18 15.50 -7.62
C ILE A 384 -6.52 16.81 -6.93
N ASP A 385 -7.21 17.69 -7.65
CA ASP A 385 -7.69 18.96 -7.15
C ASP A 385 -8.82 18.79 -6.15
N PHE A 386 -8.79 19.60 -5.09
CA PHE A 386 -9.84 19.67 -4.09
C PHE A 386 -10.11 21.13 -3.69
N THR A 387 -11.33 21.38 -3.22
CA THR A 387 -11.84 22.72 -2.92
C THR A 387 -12.66 22.72 -1.63
N GLN A 388 -13.23 23.85 -1.28
CA GLN A 388 -14.17 24.02 -0.18
C GLN A 388 -15.42 24.81 -0.62
N ILE A 389 -16.51 24.68 0.14
CA ILE A 389 -17.73 25.42 -0.09
C ILE A 389 -17.49 26.90 0.15
N LYS A 390 -17.83 27.74 -0.83
CA LYS A 390 -17.69 29.19 -0.76
C LYS A 390 -18.88 29.87 -0.10
N THR A 391 -20.08 29.41 -0.43
CA THR A 391 -21.35 30.05 0.00
C THR A 391 -22.22 29.02 0.72
N SER A 392 -22.76 29.40 1.88
CA SER A 392 -23.67 28.53 2.63
C SER A 392 -24.91 28.18 1.82
N LYS A 393 -25.27 26.89 1.75
CA LYS A 393 -26.37 26.37 0.91
C LYS A 393 -26.96 25.11 1.53
N SER A 394 -28.26 24.89 1.39
CA SER A 394 -28.90 23.59 1.60
C SER A 394 -29.10 22.91 0.26
N ILE A 395 -28.73 21.63 0.21
CA ILE A 395 -28.83 20.80 -1.00
C ILE A 395 -29.41 19.44 -0.66
N LYS A 396 -29.94 18.72 -1.67
CA LYS A 396 -30.19 17.29 -1.56
C LYS A 396 -29.02 16.52 -2.13
N ALA A 397 -28.38 15.67 -1.31
CA ALA A 397 -27.23 14.89 -1.70
C ALA A 397 -27.39 13.43 -1.29
N TRP A 398 -26.76 12.53 -2.01
CA TRP A 398 -26.76 11.10 -1.69
C TRP A 398 -25.79 10.82 -0.52
N SER A 399 -26.31 10.27 0.57
CA SER A 399 -25.53 10.00 1.78
C SER A 399 -24.87 8.63 1.72
N PHE A 400 -23.55 8.57 1.96
CA PHE A 400 -22.80 7.32 2.09
C PHE A 400 -23.20 6.51 3.34
N ASN A 401 -23.66 7.20 4.37
CA ASN A 401 -24.06 6.56 5.63
C ASN A 401 -25.38 5.80 5.54
N THR A 402 -26.36 6.37 4.81
CA THR A 402 -27.72 5.83 4.74
C THR A 402 -28.07 5.23 3.38
N GLY A 403 -27.33 5.57 2.33
CA GLY A 403 -27.54 5.10 0.97
C GLY A 403 -28.75 5.75 0.27
N ILE A 404 -29.26 6.87 0.80
CA ILE A 404 -30.41 7.59 0.25
C ILE A 404 -30.10 9.09 0.09
N MET A 405 -31.00 9.79 -0.62
CA MET A 405 -30.94 11.26 -0.76
C MET A 405 -31.40 11.95 0.52
N GLU A 406 -30.56 12.81 1.07
CA GLU A 406 -30.80 13.56 2.31
C GLU A 406 -30.64 15.06 2.11
N GLU A 407 -31.29 15.86 2.95
CA GLU A 407 -31.07 17.30 3.03
C GLU A 407 -29.74 17.55 3.75
N LEU A 408 -28.83 18.27 3.09
CA LEU A 408 -27.50 18.61 3.59
C LEU A 408 -27.35 20.12 3.67
N SER A 409 -27.19 20.64 4.88
CA SER A 409 -26.83 22.04 5.10
C SER A 409 -25.32 22.19 5.08
N LEU A 410 -24.84 23.02 4.19
CA LEU A 410 -23.42 23.36 4.00
C LEU A 410 -23.14 24.76 4.48
N ALA A 411 -22.16 24.95 5.32
CA ALA A 411 -21.63 26.27 5.68
C ALA A 411 -20.33 26.57 4.90
N GLN A 412 -19.97 27.83 4.81
CA GLN A 412 -18.72 28.24 4.18
C GLN A 412 -17.52 27.55 4.85
N GLY A 413 -16.67 26.89 4.06
CA GLY A 413 -15.47 26.20 4.53
C GLY A 413 -15.71 24.90 5.30
N ASP A 414 -16.97 24.46 5.47
CA ASP A 414 -17.39 23.35 6.33
C ASP A 414 -17.00 21.98 5.77
N ALA A 415 -16.91 21.86 4.46
CA ALA A 415 -16.66 20.58 3.79
C ALA A 415 -15.52 20.67 2.77
N LEU A 416 -14.78 19.57 2.68
CA LEU A 416 -13.89 19.30 1.54
C LEU A 416 -14.74 18.85 0.36
N VAL A 417 -14.48 19.37 -0.83
CA VAL A 417 -15.17 18.99 -2.07
C VAL A 417 -14.13 18.51 -3.08
N VAL A 418 -14.33 17.32 -3.61
CA VAL A 418 -13.54 16.74 -4.69
C VAL A 418 -14.45 16.59 -5.91
N SER A 419 -14.15 17.32 -6.99
CA SER A 419 -14.94 17.32 -8.20
C SER A 419 -14.39 16.33 -9.23
N THR A 420 -15.26 15.64 -9.96
CA THR A 420 -14.88 14.84 -11.13
C THR A 420 -14.61 15.72 -12.37
N SER A 421 -14.93 17.00 -12.33
CA SER A 421 -14.66 17.95 -13.43
C SER A 421 -13.21 18.42 -13.43
N GLN A 422 -12.29 17.48 -13.54
CA GLN A 422 -10.84 17.67 -13.59
C GLN A 422 -10.17 16.58 -14.43
N ILE A 423 -8.89 16.74 -14.78
CA ILE A 423 -8.14 15.74 -15.55
C ILE A 423 -8.17 14.37 -14.88
N LYS A 424 -8.02 14.33 -13.57
CA LYS A 424 -8.09 13.12 -12.75
C LYS A 424 -9.51 12.67 -12.40
N GLY A 425 -10.53 13.19 -13.09
CA GLY A 425 -11.94 12.85 -12.86
C GLY A 425 -12.24 11.35 -12.82
N PRO A 426 -11.73 10.54 -13.77
CA PRO A 426 -11.89 9.08 -13.70
C PRO A 426 -11.33 8.48 -12.41
N MET A 427 -10.11 8.87 -12.01
CA MET A 427 -9.48 8.40 -10.76
C MET A 427 -10.25 8.87 -9.52
N VAL A 428 -10.84 10.09 -9.55
CA VAL A 428 -11.71 10.57 -8.47
C VAL A 428 -12.93 9.65 -8.32
N GLN A 429 -13.62 9.30 -9.42
CA GLN A 429 -14.74 8.35 -9.32
C GLN A 429 -14.30 7.03 -8.70
N VAL A 430 -13.26 6.41 -9.22
CA VAL A 430 -12.74 5.11 -8.75
C VAL A 430 -12.41 5.13 -7.26
N LEU A 431 -11.75 6.18 -6.77
CA LEU A 431 -11.33 6.27 -5.36
C LEU A 431 -12.48 6.61 -4.40
N PHE A 432 -13.50 7.32 -4.87
CA PHE A 432 -14.53 7.87 -4.00
C PHE A 432 -15.90 7.24 -4.15
N GLU A 433 -16.16 6.46 -5.20
CA GLU A 433 -17.49 5.88 -5.35
C GLU A 433 -17.87 4.96 -4.18
N PRO A 434 -19.15 5.00 -3.76
CA PRO A 434 -19.60 4.18 -2.63
C PRO A 434 -19.65 2.69 -2.95
N LYS A 435 -19.88 2.35 -4.21
CA LYS A 435 -19.96 0.97 -4.72
C LYS A 435 -19.43 0.93 -6.13
N THR A 436 -18.53 0.01 -6.38
CA THR A 436 -18.04 -0.35 -7.70
C THR A 436 -19.05 -1.28 -8.38
N VAL A 437 -19.29 -1.08 -9.66
CA VAL A 437 -20.07 -2.01 -10.48
C VAL A 437 -19.16 -3.19 -10.85
N ILE A 438 -19.58 -4.40 -10.52
CA ILE A 438 -18.83 -5.63 -10.76
C ILE A 438 -19.60 -6.43 -11.81
N SER A 439 -19.00 -6.62 -13.00
CA SER A 439 -19.58 -7.38 -14.10
C SER A 439 -19.48 -8.89 -13.89
N ASP A 440 -18.44 -9.34 -13.18
CA ASP A 440 -18.25 -10.72 -12.71
C ASP A 440 -17.90 -10.73 -11.23
N SER A 441 -18.30 -11.76 -10.51
CA SER A 441 -18.03 -11.95 -9.10
C SER A 441 -16.68 -12.60 -8.80
N LEU A 442 -16.05 -13.21 -9.82
CA LEU A 442 -14.68 -13.71 -9.75
C LEU A 442 -13.72 -12.52 -9.90
N THR A 443 -13.00 -12.21 -8.84
CA THR A 443 -12.03 -11.12 -8.82
C THR A 443 -10.72 -11.60 -8.23
N TYR A 444 -9.62 -11.05 -8.74
CA TYR A 444 -8.28 -11.38 -8.26
C TYR A 444 -7.98 -10.82 -6.87
N ASP A 445 -8.63 -9.70 -6.47
CA ASP A 445 -8.38 -9.02 -5.20
C ASP A 445 -9.69 -8.45 -4.60
N ILE A 446 -9.57 -7.51 -3.66
CA ILE A 446 -10.71 -6.88 -2.99
C ILE A 446 -11.59 -6.08 -3.95
N THR A 447 -12.89 -6.06 -3.66
CA THR A 447 -13.92 -5.40 -4.47
C THR A 447 -14.43 -4.10 -3.88
N ALA A 448 -13.85 -3.64 -2.76
CA ALA A 448 -14.21 -2.39 -2.10
C ALA A 448 -13.00 -1.69 -1.49
N TRP A 449 -12.88 -0.38 -1.71
CA TRP A 449 -11.75 0.45 -1.28
C TRP A 449 -12.10 1.91 -1.02
N SER A 450 -13.37 2.30 -1.12
CA SER A 450 -13.83 3.70 -1.09
C SER A 450 -13.20 4.53 0.03
N LEU A 451 -12.47 5.59 -0.33
CA LEU A 451 -11.73 6.45 0.61
C LEU A 451 -12.61 7.07 1.71
N PRO A 452 -13.86 7.52 1.45
CA PRO A 452 -14.73 8.00 2.52
C PRO A 452 -14.87 7.01 3.69
N TYR A 453 -15.06 5.73 3.40
CA TYR A 453 -15.16 4.69 4.44
C TYR A 453 -13.81 4.38 5.07
N ALA A 454 -12.75 4.26 4.25
CA ALA A 454 -11.40 3.98 4.74
C ALA A 454 -10.87 5.07 5.69
N TYR A 455 -11.29 6.33 5.49
CA TYR A 455 -10.94 7.45 6.36
C TYR A 455 -11.97 7.74 7.46
N GLY A 456 -13.10 7.00 7.47
CA GLY A 456 -14.19 7.21 8.44
C GLY A 456 -14.75 8.64 8.40
N LEU A 457 -15.00 9.14 7.18
CA LEU A 457 -15.54 10.46 6.92
C LEU A 457 -17.03 10.38 6.59
N GLU A 458 -17.77 11.39 6.99
CA GLU A 458 -19.11 11.65 6.50
C GLU A 458 -19.01 12.12 5.06
N ALA A 459 -19.67 11.43 4.14
CA ALA A 459 -19.55 11.70 2.72
C ALA A 459 -20.89 11.75 2.00
N TYR A 460 -20.95 12.59 0.95
CA TYR A 460 -22.13 12.76 0.11
C TYR A 460 -21.73 12.87 -1.35
N GLY A 461 -22.53 12.24 -2.23
CA GLY A 461 -22.45 12.40 -3.68
C GLY A 461 -23.46 13.45 -4.17
N PHE A 462 -23.04 14.37 -5.04
CA PHE A 462 -23.88 15.47 -5.51
C PHE A 462 -23.68 15.78 -7.00
N ASN A 463 -24.78 16.03 -7.75
CA ASN A 463 -24.76 16.27 -9.19
C ASN A 463 -25.15 17.69 -9.61
N GLY A 464 -25.34 18.62 -8.66
CA GLY A 464 -25.70 20.01 -8.98
C GLY A 464 -24.50 20.96 -8.89
N ASP A 465 -24.75 22.23 -9.15
CA ASP A 465 -23.72 23.27 -9.11
C ASP A 465 -23.41 23.70 -7.67
N LEU A 466 -22.12 23.89 -7.40
CA LEU A 466 -21.59 24.40 -6.14
C LEU A 466 -20.71 25.63 -6.39
N GLU A 467 -20.85 26.64 -5.54
CA GLU A 467 -19.88 27.72 -5.48
C GLU A 467 -18.69 27.29 -4.61
N LEU A 468 -17.54 27.15 -5.25
CA LEU A 468 -16.33 26.59 -4.68
C LEU A 468 -15.24 27.66 -4.51
N MET A 469 -14.36 27.46 -3.53
CA MET A 469 -13.16 28.28 -3.28
C MET A 469 -11.95 27.40 -3.00
N SER A 470 -10.76 27.95 -3.15
CA SER A 470 -9.53 27.27 -2.74
C SER A 470 -9.57 26.92 -1.26
N PRO A 471 -9.00 25.77 -0.83
CA PRO A 471 -9.00 25.35 0.55
C PRO A 471 -8.32 26.40 1.46
N ILE A 472 -8.95 26.69 2.58
CA ILE A 472 -8.33 27.52 3.62
C ILE A 472 -7.39 26.60 4.43
N ILE A 473 -6.10 26.93 4.42
CA ILE A 473 -5.12 26.25 5.27
C ILE A 473 -5.19 26.90 6.65
N ALA A 474 -5.91 26.26 7.57
CA ALA A 474 -5.95 26.70 8.96
C ALA A 474 -4.58 26.49 9.60
N LYS A 475 -3.97 27.58 10.11
CA LYS A 475 -2.78 27.48 10.94
C LYS A 475 -3.18 27.03 12.34
N ILE A 476 -2.56 25.98 12.83
CA ILE A 476 -2.71 25.55 14.23
C ILE A 476 -1.94 26.55 15.11
N ASN A 477 -2.68 27.37 15.82
CA ASN A 477 -2.10 28.24 16.82
C ASN A 477 -2.24 27.58 18.19
N GLN A 478 -1.11 27.16 18.77
CA GLN A 478 -1.07 26.60 20.12
C GLN A 478 -1.17 27.72 21.17
N ALA A 479 -2.20 27.66 22.00
CA ALA A 479 -2.31 28.54 23.17
C ALA A 479 -1.46 27.98 24.30
N VAL A 480 -0.44 28.71 24.72
CA VAL A 480 0.41 28.35 25.86
C VAL A 480 0.21 29.36 26.97
N LEU A 481 -0.19 28.89 28.14
CA LEU A 481 -0.33 29.71 29.36
C LEU A 481 0.65 29.20 30.42
N SER A 482 1.64 29.98 30.77
CA SER A 482 2.70 29.60 31.72
C SER A 482 2.20 29.21 33.14
N ASN A 483 0.96 29.52 33.49
CA ASN A 483 0.37 29.25 34.80
C ASN A 483 -0.90 28.38 34.71
N CYS A 484 -1.13 27.61 33.62
CA CYS A 484 -2.28 26.74 33.56
C CYS A 484 -2.15 25.57 34.56
N TYR A 485 -3.27 25.06 35.03
CA TYR A 485 -3.33 23.88 35.90
C TYR A 485 -2.99 22.60 35.14
N ALA A 486 -3.53 22.46 33.90
CA ALA A 486 -3.32 21.34 33.01
C ALA A 486 -3.49 21.73 31.54
N TYR A 487 -3.00 20.90 30.64
CA TYR A 487 -3.36 20.91 29.21
C TYR A 487 -4.28 19.75 28.91
N LEU A 488 -5.24 19.98 28.00
CA LEU A 488 -6.19 18.97 27.50
C LEU A 488 -5.92 18.73 26.02
N CYS A 489 -6.00 17.45 25.59
CA CYS A 489 -5.97 17.05 24.18
C CYS A 489 -7.08 16.03 23.93
N THR A 490 -7.95 16.27 22.96
CA THR A 490 -8.98 15.29 22.57
C THR A 490 -8.35 14.07 21.93
N TRP A 491 -8.94 12.93 22.16
CA TRP A 491 -8.49 11.65 21.59
C TRP A 491 -9.46 11.26 20.48
N ASP A 492 -9.17 11.66 19.23
CA ASP A 492 -10.10 11.51 18.11
C ASP A 492 -9.47 11.14 16.77
N ALA A 493 -8.12 11.09 16.71
CA ALA A 493 -7.38 10.65 15.52
C ALA A 493 -5.97 10.18 15.89
N MET A 494 -5.27 9.58 14.95
CA MET A 494 -3.90 9.04 15.12
C MET A 494 -2.88 10.09 15.60
N ASN A 495 -3.07 11.35 15.22
CA ASN A 495 -2.21 12.45 15.68
C ASN A 495 -2.21 12.60 17.22
N SER A 496 -3.35 12.30 17.88
CA SER A 496 -3.43 12.30 19.35
C SER A 496 -2.59 11.15 19.94
N ALA A 497 -2.54 9.99 19.27
CA ALA A 497 -1.71 8.87 19.68
C ALA A 497 -0.21 9.16 19.48
N SER A 498 0.17 9.75 18.35
CA SER A 498 1.56 10.18 18.08
C SER A 498 2.00 11.27 19.07
N PHE A 499 1.11 12.21 19.42
CA PHE A 499 1.35 13.21 20.46
C PHE A 499 1.58 12.55 21.84
N LEU A 500 0.67 11.63 22.23
CA LEU A 500 0.81 10.88 23.48
C LEU A 500 2.15 10.14 23.55
N GLN A 501 2.48 9.40 22.48
CA GLN A 501 3.76 8.67 22.40
C GLN A 501 4.95 9.61 22.59
N SER A 502 4.95 10.75 21.90
CA SER A 502 6.03 11.75 21.98
C SER A 502 6.23 12.30 23.38
N ILE A 503 5.16 12.59 24.11
CA ILE A 503 5.28 13.16 25.47
C ILE A 503 5.57 12.10 26.53
N LEU A 504 5.06 10.87 26.38
CA LEU A 504 5.39 9.75 27.27
C LEU A 504 6.88 9.38 27.20
N THR A 505 7.47 9.39 26.01
CA THR A 505 8.93 9.15 25.85
C THR A 505 9.80 10.25 26.48
N GLN A 506 9.24 11.41 26.74
CA GLN A 506 9.88 12.52 27.46
C GLN A 506 9.55 12.52 28.96
N ASN A 507 9.01 11.38 29.48
CA ASN A 507 8.62 11.19 30.87
C ASN A 507 7.57 12.20 31.38
N ILE A 508 6.69 12.66 30.49
CA ILE A 508 5.53 13.47 30.87
C ILE A 508 4.44 12.56 31.42
N THR A 509 3.98 12.80 32.63
CA THR A 509 2.83 12.13 33.21
C THR A 509 1.55 12.62 32.57
N VAL A 510 0.78 11.70 32.01
CA VAL A 510 -0.48 11.96 31.32
C VAL A 510 -1.58 11.11 31.94
N LYS A 511 -2.77 11.65 32.05
CA LYS A 511 -3.97 10.91 32.43
C LYS A 511 -4.99 10.88 31.30
N VAL A 512 -5.78 9.83 31.23
CA VAL A 512 -6.95 9.72 30.35
C VAL A 512 -8.25 9.84 31.14
N ALA A 513 -9.20 10.57 30.59
CA ALA A 513 -10.54 10.70 31.17
C ALA A 513 -11.43 9.52 30.78
N GLU A 514 -11.82 8.67 31.75
CA GLU A 514 -12.75 7.55 31.54
C GLU A 514 -14.22 8.00 31.46
N LYS A 515 -14.51 9.25 31.79
CA LYS A 515 -15.84 9.85 31.70
C LYS A 515 -15.79 11.20 31.04
N ALA A 516 -16.81 11.51 30.25
CA ALA A 516 -16.98 12.82 29.67
C ALA A 516 -17.11 13.89 30.75
N PHE A 517 -16.61 15.09 30.50
CA PHE A 517 -16.65 16.23 31.43
C PHE A 517 -16.80 17.57 30.70
N MET A 518 -17.17 18.59 31.44
CA MET A 518 -17.26 19.97 30.92
C MET A 518 -16.39 20.90 31.75
N ILE A 519 -15.54 21.71 31.10
CA ILE A 519 -14.71 22.73 31.71
C ILE A 519 -14.67 23.97 30.80
N ASP A 520 -14.65 25.15 31.37
CA ASP A 520 -14.66 26.42 30.65
C ASP A 520 -15.73 26.53 29.55
N GLY A 521 -16.93 25.94 29.83
CA GLY A 521 -18.06 25.92 28.90
C GLY A 521 -17.90 25.04 27.69
N LYS A 522 -16.88 24.13 27.65
CA LYS A 522 -16.64 23.17 26.60
C LYS A 522 -16.80 21.75 27.10
N ASP A 523 -17.44 20.90 26.27
CA ASP A 523 -17.57 19.49 26.50
C ASP A 523 -16.33 18.74 26.00
N PHE A 524 -15.86 17.79 26.80
CA PHE A 524 -14.76 16.87 26.49
C PHE A 524 -15.24 15.42 26.56
N PRO A 525 -15.03 14.63 25.51
CA PRO A 525 -15.45 13.21 25.48
C PRO A 525 -14.54 12.34 26.35
N VAL A 526 -14.99 11.10 26.56
CA VAL A 526 -14.14 10.02 27.09
C VAL A 526 -12.89 9.87 26.23
N GLY A 527 -11.78 9.42 26.83
CA GLY A 527 -10.50 9.32 26.13
C GLY A 527 -9.69 10.64 26.08
N THR A 528 -10.26 11.79 26.49
CA THR A 528 -9.52 13.06 26.51
C THR A 528 -8.28 12.94 27.41
N LEU A 529 -7.12 13.31 26.87
CA LEU A 529 -5.86 13.35 27.61
C LEU A 529 -5.84 14.61 28.51
N VAL A 530 -5.46 14.40 29.75
CA VAL A 530 -5.25 15.45 30.76
C VAL A 530 -3.78 15.42 31.19
N ILE A 531 -3.08 16.53 31.05
CA ILE A 531 -1.65 16.65 31.33
C ILE A 531 -1.46 17.67 32.46
N PRO A 532 -1.51 17.23 33.74
CA PRO A 532 -1.46 18.11 34.88
C PRO A 532 -0.05 18.66 35.11
N ARG A 533 0.10 19.98 35.22
CA ARG A 533 1.38 20.61 35.51
C ARG A 533 1.97 20.14 36.85
N GLY A 534 1.10 19.94 37.84
CA GLY A 534 1.51 19.53 39.20
C GLY A 534 2.22 18.17 39.25
N LEU A 535 1.92 17.27 38.34
CA LEU A 535 2.57 15.97 38.21
C LEU A 535 3.86 16.01 37.38
N ASN A 536 4.13 17.12 36.70
CA ASN A 536 5.24 17.28 35.76
C ASN A 536 6.24 18.38 36.17
N GLN A 537 6.31 18.68 37.47
CA GLN A 537 7.17 19.75 38.00
C GLN A 537 8.66 19.54 37.77
N ALA A 538 9.09 18.31 37.62
CA ALA A 538 10.49 17.96 37.36
C ALA A 538 10.93 18.22 35.91
N THR A 539 9.96 18.45 35.01
CA THR A 539 10.26 18.69 33.59
C THR A 539 10.59 20.18 33.39
N SER A 540 11.83 20.45 33.03
CA SER A 540 12.23 21.80 32.61
C SER A 540 11.50 22.16 31.30
N ASP A 541 11.12 23.43 31.16
CA ASP A 541 10.46 23.91 29.94
C ASP A 541 9.19 23.14 29.52
N PHE A 542 8.43 22.63 30.50
CA PHE A 542 7.22 21.82 30.31
C PHE A 542 6.28 22.36 29.22
N ASP A 543 6.00 23.68 29.25
CA ASP A 543 5.13 24.30 28.25
C ASP A 543 5.69 24.22 26.82
N GLN A 544 7.01 24.40 26.68
CA GLN A 544 7.65 24.37 25.37
C GLN A 544 7.73 22.93 24.84
N VAL A 545 7.98 21.96 25.69
CA VAL A 545 7.98 20.53 25.35
C VAL A 545 6.61 20.15 24.79
N LEU A 546 5.53 20.46 25.51
CA LEU A 546 4.17 20.14 25.04
C LEU A 546 3.80 20.88 23.76
N LYS A 547 4.19 22.16 23.64
CA LYS A 547 3.93 22.95 22.44
C LYS A 547 4.64 22.36 21.21
N SER A 548 5.90 21.97 21.36
CA SER A 548 6.68 21.40 20.28
C SER A 548 6.10 20.06 19.84
N ALA A 549 5.82 19.14 20.77
CA ALA A 549 5.18 17.85 20.49
C ALA A 549 3.80 18.02 19.84
N ALA A 550 2.99 18.96 20.31
CA ALA A 550 1.67 19.22 19.74
C ALA A 550 1.72 19.80 18.31
N LEU A 551 2.70 20.68 18.04
CA LEU A 551 2.91 21.22 16.68
C LEU A 551 3.41 20.13 15.73
N GLU A 552 4.35 19.30 16.16
CA GLU A 552 4.89 18.19 15.38
C GLU A 552 3.80 17.17 15.04
N ALA A 553 3.02 16.75 16.04
CA ALA A 553 1.90 15.84 15.83
C ALA A 553 0.72 16.50 15.09
N GLY A 554 0.65 17.83 15.03
CA GLY A 554 -0.46 18.55 14.42
C GLY A 554 -1.76 18.49 15.24
N VAL A 555 -1.67 18.38 16.57
CA VAL A 555 -2.83 18.39 17.48
C VAL A 555 -2.98 19.75 18.17
N LEU A 556 -4.21 20.05 18.61
CA LEU A 556 -4.48 21.24 19.43
C LEU A 556 -4.50 20.84 20.91
N ILE A 557 -3.69 21.51 21.73
CA ILE A 557 -3.75 21.40 23.19
C ILE A 557 -4.41 22.63 23.79
N MET A 558 -5.29 22.41 24.75
CA MET A 558 -6.04 23.49 25.41
C MET A 558 -5.58 23.65 26.86
N PRO A 559 -5.03 24.82 27.25
CA PRO A 559 -4.68 25.08 28.64
C PRO A 559 -5.97 25.37 29.46
N VAL A 560 -6.01 24.88 30.69
CA VAL A 560 -7.09 25.13 31.67
C VAL A 560 -6.50 25.62 32.99
N ALA A 561 -7.18 26.57 33.61
CA ALA A 561 -6.68 27.24 34.82
C ALA A 561 -6.97 26.47 36.11
N SER A 562 -7.88 25.48 36.08
CA SER A 562 -8.33 24.73 37.25
C SER A 562 -8.51 23.26 36.94
N GLY A 563 -8.40 22.42 37.95
CA GLY A 563 -8.82 21.01 37.90
C GLY A 563 -10.27 20.78 38.33
N TYR A 564 -11.00 21.85 38.70
CA TYR A 564 -12.40 21.81 39.04
C TYR A 564 -13.26 21.90 37.77
N VAL A 565 -14.07 20.88 37.49
CA VAL A 565 -14.88 20.77 36.28
C VAL A 565 -16.34 21.21 36.57
N SER A 566 -16.97 21.86 35.61
CA SER A 566 -18.35 22.36 35.80
C SER A 566 -19.38 21.22 35.71
N LYS A 567 -19.06 20.12 35.01
CA LYS A 567 -19.85 18.90 34.90
C LYS A 567 -18.91 17.68 34.75
N GLY A 568 -19.20 16.62 35.47
CA GLY A 568 -18.34 15.42 35.48
C GLY A 568 -17.59 15.29 36.80
N LYS A 569 -16.37 14.75 36.77
CA LYS A 569 -15.48 14.54 37.92
C LYS A 569 -14.23 15.40 37.79
N ASP A 570 -13.74 15.93 38.89
CA ASP A 570 -12.51 16.73 38.93
C ASP A 570 -11.27 15.90 38.62
N PHE A 571 -10.20 16.52 38.09
CA PHE A 571 -9.02 15.85 37.56
C PHE A 571 -8.23 15.02 38.60
N GLY A 572 -8.48 15.17 39.84
CA GLY A 572 -7.92 14.35 40.92
C GLY A 572 -8.71 13.07 41.25
N SER A 573 -9.87 12.87 40.61
CA SER A 573 -10.71 11.68 40.88
C SER A 573 -10.16 10.40 40.22
N SER A 574 -10.67 9.25 40.69
CA SER A 574 -10.36 7.93 40.12
C SER A 574 -10.83 7.72 38.69
N SER A 575 -11.63 8.65 38.14
CA SER A 575 -12.07 8.64 36.72
C SER A 575 -11.00 9.16 35.76
N TYR A 576 -9.83 9.51 36.24
CA TYR A 576 -8.67 9.91 35.43
C TYR A 576 -7.50 8.97 35.69
N LYS A 577 -7.29 8.02 34.80
CA LYS A 577 -6.23 7.00 34.92
C LYS A 577 -4.92 7.48 34.32
N GLU A 578 -3.82 7.18 34.97
CA GLU A 578 -2.49 7.46 34.45
C GLU A 578 -2.17 6.50 33.30
N ILE A 579 -1.53 7.04 32.23
CA ILE A 579 -1.12 6.25 31.08
C ILE A 579 0.38 5.98 31.17
N ASN A 580 0.76 4.70 31.15
CA ASN A 580 2.13 4.27 31.10
C ASN A 580 2.60 4.09 29.66
N LEU A 581 3.90 4.31 29.40
CA LEU A 581 4.51 3.97 28.12
C LEU A 581 4.68 2.44 28.03
N PRO A 582 3.93 1.74 27.15
CA PRO A 582 3.99 0.28 27.09
C PRO A 582 5.27 -0.19 26.39
N LYS A 583 5.81 -1.31 26.85
CA LYS A 583 6.88 -2.05 26.16
C LYS A 583 6.26 -3.06 25.22
N VAL A 584 6.42 -2.82 23.92
CA VAL A 584 5.76 -3.57 22.85
C VAL A 584 6.70 -4.56 22.18
N GLY A 585 6.20 -5.76 21.88
CA GLY A 585 6.86 -6.78 21.07
C GLY A 585 6.02 -7.17 19.87
N ILE A 586 6.65 -7.50 18.73
CA ILE A 586 6.01 -8.08 17.55
C ILE A 586 6.56 -9.47 17.34
N LEU A 587 5.69 -10.46 17.08
CA LEU A 587 6.10 -11.78 16.63
C LEU A 587 6.24 -11.79 15.10
N SER A 588 7.20 -12.55 14.60
CA SER A 588 7.53 -12.60 13.16
C SER A 588 8.11 -13.96 12.76
N GLY A 589 8.14 -14.28 11.49
CA GLY A 589 8.75 -15.51 11.00
C GLY A 589 7.86 -16.74 11.11
N GLY A 590 8.37 -17.91 10.68
CA GLY A 590 7.59 -19.15 10.65
C GLY A 590 6.40 -19.03 9.68
N ASP A 591 5.24 -19.43 10.16
CA ASP A 591 3.98 -19.41 9.39
C ASP A 591 3.19 -18.10 9.58
N LEU A 592 3.81 -17.08 10.20
CA LEU A 592 3.19 -15.76 10.34
C LEU A 592 3.28 -14.95 9.04
N SER A 593 2.21 -14.24 8.72
CA SER A 593 2.08 -13.40 7.53
C SER A 593 3.16 -12.30 7.47
N PRO A 594 4.02 -12.27 6.44
CA PRO A 594 4.95 -11.16 6.27
C PRO A 594 4.24 -9.82 6.05
N LEU A 595 3.15 -9.80 5.26
CA LEU A 595 2.36 -8.59 4.98
C LEU A 595 1.81 -7.98 6.26
N ASN A 596 1.09 -8.77 7.05
CA ASN A 596 0.50 -8.26 8.29
C ASN A 596 1.57 -7.88 9.33
N THR A 597 2.68 -8.65 9.41
CA THR A 597 3.85 -8.27 10.21
C THR A 597 4.39 -6.90 9.78
N GLY A 598 4.47 -6.66 8.49
CA GLY A 598 4.94 -5.39 7.90
C GLY A 598 4.02 -4.21 8.22
N GLU A 599 2.70 -4.40 8.10
CA GLU A 599 1.70 -3.38 8.44
C GLU A 599 1.82 -2.95 9.91
N ILE A 600 1.97 -3.93 10.82
CA ILE A 600 2.16 -3.69 12.25
C ILE A 600 3.51 -2.97 12.50
N TRP A 601 4.59 -3.44 11.89
CA TRP A 601 5.91 -2.82 11.98
C TRP A 601 5.88 -1.35 11.54
N HIS A 602 5.36 -1.11 10.33
CA HIS A 602 5.24 0.24 9.77
C HIS A 602 4.37 1.15 10.65
N PHE A 603 3.27 0.64 11.19
CA PHE A 603 2.40 1.38 12.09
C PHE A 603 3.12 1.81 13.37
N LEU A 604 3.82 0.89 14.04
CA LEU A 604 4.54 1.21 15.28
C LEU A 604 5.70 2.18 15.03
N GLU A 605 6.48 1.96 13.99
CA GLU A 605 7.68 2.75 13.71
C GLU A 605 7.37 4.09 13.04
N ARG A 606 6.57 4.07 11.96
CA ARG A 606 6.38 5.25 11.09
C ARG A 606 5.19 6.12 11.49
N GLU A 607 4.14 5.53 12.06
CA GLU A 607 2.94 6.28 12.43
C GLU A 607 2.95 6.68 13.91
N LEU A 608 3.41 5.81 14.81
CA LEU A 608 3.49 6.10 16.25
C LEU A 608 4.87 6.58 16.70
N ASN A 609 5.94 6.32 15.95
CA ASN A 609 7.33 6.51 16.41
C ASN A 609 7.59 5.79 17.75
N MET A 610 7.06 4.57 17.88
CA MET A 610 7.09 3.77 19.09
C MET A 610 8.25 2.77 19.05
N PRO A 611 9.14 2.72 20.05
CA PRO A 611 10.14 1.67 20.14
C PRO A 611 9.46 0.33 20.44
N PHE A 612 9.91 -0.73 19.75
CA PHE A 612 9.41 -2.09 19.92
C PHE A 612 10.54 -3.08 19.74
N ARG A 613 10.28 -4.34 20.11
CA ARG A 613 11.18 -5.48 19.85
C ARG A 613 10.49 -6.45 18.90
N MET A 614 11.19 -6.91 17.87
CA MET A 614 10.69 -7.95 16.97
C MET A 614 11.37 -9.29 17.31
N PHE A 615 10.58 -10.34 17.47
CA PHE A 615 11.05 -11.68 17.81
C PHE A 615 10.66 -12.66 16.71
N ARG A 616 11.58 -13.52 16.32
CA ARG A 616 11.19 -14.67 15.51
C ARG A 616 10.40 -15.65 16.37
N ILE A 617 9.25 -16.09 15.87
CA ILE A 617 8.38 -17.03 16.58
C ILE A 617 9.10 -18.34 16.96
N THR A 618 10.08 -18.77 16.15
CA THR A 618 10.92 -19.94 16.42
C THR A 618 11.83 -19.78 17.64
N GLU A 619 12.11 -18.53 18.06
CA GLU A 619 12.95 -18.23 19.24
C GLU A 619 12.11 -18.04 20.52
N LEU A 620 10.79 -17.99 20.42
CA LEU A 620 9.90 -17.70 21.54
C LEU A 620 10.13 -18.66 22.73
N ASN A 621 10.31 -19.95 22.42
CA ASN A 621 10.52 -21.00 23.44
C ASN A 621 11.98 -21.20 23.86
N ARG A 622 12.93 -20.49 23.26
CA ARG A 622 14.36 -20.72 23.46
C ARG A 622 15.10 -19.53 24.06
N ARG A 623 15.02 -18.37 23.41
CA ARG A 623 15.86 -17.20 23.68
C ARG A 623 15.09 -15.91 23.89
N ALA A 624 13.84 -15.82 23.41
CA ALA A 624 13.08 -14.59 23.54
C ALA A 624 12.72 -14.32 25.00
N ASN A 625 13.22 -13.21 25.53
CA ASN A 625 12.77 -12.71 26.82
C ASN A 625 11.59 -11.79 26.63
N ILE A 626 10.39 -12.30 26.87
CA ILE A 626 9.13 -11.56 26.72
C ILE A 626 8.55 -11.12 28.08
N GLY A 627 9.15 -11.54 29.20
CA GLY A 627 8.61 -11.32 30.55
C GLY A 627 8.57 -9.86 30.99
N ASP A 628 9.31 -8.97 30.34
CA ASP A 628 9.31 -7.52 30.60
C ASP A 628 8.49 -6.71 29.58
N LEU A 629 7.78 -7.39 28.66
CA LEU A 629 6.86 -6.75 27.73
C LEU A 629 5.48 -6.59 28.37
N ASP A 630 4.84 -5.47 28.08
CA ASP A 630 3.45 -5.17 28.47
C ASP A 630 2.47 -5.60 27.40
N VAL A 631 2.87 -5.50 26.12
CA VAL A 631 2.04 -5.82 24.94
C VAL A 631 2.84 -6.68 23.96
N ILE A 632 2.26 -7.76 23.48
CA ILE A 632 2.75 -8.52 22.33
C ILE A 632 1.71 -8.45 21.21
N VAL A 633 2.17 -8.23 19.99
CA VAL A 633 1.33 -8.26 18.80
C VAL A 633 1.61 -9.54 18.03
N LEU A 634 0.58 -10.33 17.82
CA LEU A 634 0.57 -11.55 17.01
C LEU A 634 -0.06 -11.23 15.65
N PRO A 635 0.73 -11.21 14.57
CA PRO A 635 0.21 -11.13 13.22
C PRO A 635 -0.63 -12.36 12.84
N GLU A 636 -1.32 -12.27 11.71
CA GLU A 636 -2.01 -13.39 11.08
C GLU A 636 -1.08 -14.60 10.90
N GLY A 637 -1.62 -15.81 11.10
CA GLY A 637 -0.91 -17.08 10.91
C GLY A 637 -1.04 -18.04 12.08
N GLU A 638 -0.33 -19.17 11.98
CA GLU A 638 -0.46 -20.30 12.89
C GLU A 638 0.65 -20.37 13.93
N LEU A 639 0.29 -20.86 15.12
CA LEU A 639 1.19 -21.13 16.23
C LEU A 639 1.28 -22.63 16.51
N SER A 640 2.47 -23.12 16.78
CA SER A 640 2.62 -24.46 17.36
C SER A 640 2.16 -24.47 18.83
N THR A 641 1.72 -25.64 19.31
CA THR A 641 1.31 -25.82 20.72
C THR A 641 2.33 -25.27 21.74
N PRO A 642 3.67 -25.53 21.63
CA PRO A 642 4.63 -24.96 22.57
C PRO A 642 4.71 -23.44 22.55
N GLN A 643 4.48 -22.79 21.38
CA GLN A 643 4.46 -21.33 21.27
C GLN A 643 3.21 -20.76 21.94
N LEU A 644 2.06 -21.37 21.73
CA LEU A 644 0.80 -20.99 22.37
C LEU A 644 0.90 -21.11 23.90
N GLU A 645 1.43 -22.21 24.43
CA GLU A 645 1.62 -22.40 25.86
C GLU A 645 2.54 -21.34 26.48
N LYS A 646 3.59 -20.92 25.77
CA LYS A 646 4.47 -19.83 26.24
C LYS A 646 3.77 -18.48 26.29
N LEU A 647 2.89 -18.19 25.33
CA LEU A 647 2.08 -16.98 25.34
C LEU A 647 1.03 -17.03 26.47
N LYS A 648 0.39 -18.18 26.68
CA LYS A 648 -0.54 -18.37 27.81
C LYS A 648 0.11 -18.04 29.15
N GLU A 649 1.31 -18.60 29.42
CA GLU A 649 2.06 -18.31 30.65
C GLU A 649 2.34 -16.80 30.81
N TRP A 650 2.68 -16.11 29.69
CA TRP A 650 2.97 -14.69 29.72
C TRP A 650 1.70 -13.85 29.93
N ILE A 651 0.56 -14.21 29.30
CA ILE A 651 -0.72 -13.54 29.50
C ILE A 651 -1.21 -13.73 30.94
N ASP A 652 -1.14 -14.97 31.50
CA ASP A 652 -1.55 -15.28 32.89
C ASP A 652 -0.80 -14.41 33.92
N ASN A 653 0.43 -14.00 33.60
CA ASN A 653 1.25 -13.11 34.44
C ASN A 653 1.01 -11.61 34.22
N GLY A 654 0.03 -11.21 33.38
CA GLY A 654 -0.37 -9.82 33.18
C GLY A 654 -0.06 -9.23 31.81
N GLY A 655 0.43 -10.04 30.87
CA GLY A 655 0.68 -9.61 29.50
C GLY A 655 -0.59 -9.36 28.68
N ARG A 656 -0.55 -8.42 27.76
CA ARG A 656 -1.64 -8.14 26.82
C ARG A 656 -1.26 -8.60 25.42
N LEU A 657 -2.04 -9.54 24.86
CA LEU A 657 -1.85 -10.04 23.50
C LEU A 657 -2.83 -9.38 22.54
N LEU A 658 -2.31 -8.78 21.47
CA LEU A 658 -3.12 -8.29 20.36
C LEU A 658 -3.04 -9.30 19.21
N VAL A 659 -4.16 -9.84 18.79
CA VAL A 659 -4.28 -10.92 17.79
C VAL A 659 -4.96 -10.37 16.54
N PHE A 660 -4.35 -10.59 15.37
CA PHE A 660 -4.85 -10.09 14.10
C PHE A 660 -5.41 -11.22 13.23
N GLY A 661 -6.55 -10.95 12.59
CA GLY A 661 -7.15 -11.77 11.54
C GLY A 661 -7.30 -13.25 11.92
N ASP A 662 -6.78 -14.11 11.07
CA ASP A 662 -6.83 -15.57 11.23
C ASP A 662 -5.98 -16.10 12.41
N GLY A 663 -5.06 -15.29 12.95
CA GLY A 663 -4.37 -15.60 14.20
C GLY A 663 -5.32 -15.95 15.34
N ALA A 664 -6.58 -15.49 15.29
CA ALA A 664 -7.62 -15.83 16.26
C ALA A 664 -7.98 -17.33 16.30
N TYR A 665 -7.75 -18.08 15.22
CA TYR A 665 -7.98 -19.54 15.19
C TYR A 665 -7.12 -20.29 16.21
N ASN A 666 -5.93 -19.77 16.54
CA ASN A 666 -5.05 -20.38 17.55
C ASN A 666 -5.69 -20.43 18.95
N PHE A 667 -6.77 -19.67 19.19
CA PHE A 667 -7.40 -19.50 20.50
C PHE A 667 -8.78 -20.19 20.62
N THR A 668 -9.14 -21.03 19.65
CA THR A 668 -10.46 -21.68 19.62
C THR A 668 -10.63 -22.87 20.57
N GLN A 669 -9.53 -23.50 21.02
CA GLN A 669 -9.60 -24.70 21.86
C GLN A 669 -9.58 -24.41 23.38
N ASP A 670 -8.71 -23.48 23.79
CA ASP A 670 -8.39 -23.27 25.21
C ASP A 670 -8.86 -21.92 25.76
N PHE A 671 -9.42 -21.08 24.87
CA PHE A 671 -9.90 -19.75 25.20
C PHE A 671 -11.38 -19.59 24.81
N GLY A 672 -11.92 -18.41 25.05
CA GLY A 672 -13.33 -18.14 24.81
C GLY A 672 -13.72 -17.94 23.33
N VAL A 673 -12.76 -17.96 22.41
CA VAL A 673 -13.03 -17.76 20.98
C VAL A 673 -13.77 -18.95 20.39
N SER A 674 -14.87 -18.68 19.72
CA SER A 674 -15.57 -19.63 18.85
C SER A 674 -15.59 -19.09 17.44
N VAL A 675 -15.42 -19.96 16.46
CA VAL A 675 -15.50 -19.63 15.04
C VAL A 675 -16.54 -20.51 14.38
N LYS A 676 -17.31 -19.91 13.51
CA LYS A 676 -18.18 -20.62 12.57
C LYS A 676 -17.65 -20.33 11.18
N ASP A 677 -17.30 -21.36 10.47
CA ASP A 677 -16.90 -21.30 9.07
C ASP A 677 -17.99 -21.87 8.18
N ILE A 678 -17.99 -21.46 6.92
CA ILE A 678 -18.84 -22.06 5.92
C ILE A 678 -18.13 -23.32 5.44
N GLU A 679 -18.77 -24.48 5.57
CA GLU A 679 -18.21 -25.73 5.07
C GLU A 679 -17.94 -25.60 3.56
N SER A 680 -16.69 -25.83 3.14
CA SER A 680 -16.31 -25.86 1.74
C SER A 680 -16.77 -27.20 1.12
N ASP A 681 -17.58 -27.14 0.07
CA ASP A 681 -17.92 -28.29 -0.74
C ASP A 681 -16.95 -28.37 -1.93
N TYR A 682 -15.93 -29.21 -1.82
CA TYR A 682 -14.91 -29.41 -2.87
C TYR A 682 -15.48 -29.96 -4.19
N SER A 683 -16.75 -30.34 -4.20
CA SER A 683 -17.48 -30.77 -5.41
C SER A 683 -18.33 -29.67 -6.01
N ALA A 684 -18.38 -28.50 -5.34
CA ALA A 684 -19.17 -27.35 -5.78
C ALA A 684 -18.67 -26.78 -7.09
N SER A 685 -19.57 -26.25 -7.87
CA SER A 685 -19.18 -25.40 -9.02
C SER A 685 -18.54 -24.10 -8.51
N GLU A 686 -17.70 -23.49 -9.32
CA GLU A 686 -17.04 -22.20 -9.07
C GLU A 686 -18.05 -21.12 -8.58
N ARG A 687 -19.27 -21.08 -9.14
CA ARG A 687 -20.35 -20.20 -8.68
C ARG A 687 -20.87 -20.54 -7.28
N GLU A 688 -20.84 -21.78 -6.87
CA GLU A 688 -21.24 -22.17 -5.52
C GLU A 688 -20.18 -21.81 -4.51
N GLU A 689 -18.89 -21.94 -4.84
CA GLU A 689 -17.78 -21.43 -4.01
C GLU A 689 -17.90 -19.92 -3.80
N LEU A 690 -18.15 -19.14 -4.84
CA LEU A 690 -18.37 -17.70 -4.76
C LEU A 690 -19.51 -17.32 -3.81
N SER A 691 -20.54 -18.17 -3.68
CA SER A 691 -21.65 -17.91 -2.74
C SER A 691 -21.21 -17.86 -1.29
N SER A 692 -20.07 -18.46 -0.97
CA SER A 692 -19.51 -18.59 0.37
C SER A 692 -18.39 -17.59 0.67
N LEU A 693 -17.99 -16.75 -0.32
CA LEU A 693 -16.86 -15.83 -0.21
C LEU A 693 -17.28 -14.40 0.13
N ILE A 694 -16.33 -13.70 0.74
CA ILE A 694 -16.28 -12.23 0.84
C ILE A 694 -14.98 -11.80 0.18
N THR A 695 -15.08 -11.17 -0.98
CA THR A 695 -13.91 -10.71 -1.74
C THR A 695 -13.61 -9.24 -1.41
N GLY A 696 -13.27 -8.95 -0.15
CA GLY A 696 -12.99 -7.61 0.34
C GLY A 696 -14.20 -6.68 0.26
N ALA A 697 -15.09 -6.75 1.26
CA ALA A 697 -16.30 -5.93 1.35
C ALA A 697 -16.29 -5.06 2.60
N ILE A 698 -16.87 -3.86 2.49
CA ILE A 698 -16.95 -2.90 3.59
C ILE A 698 -18.29 -3.05 4.30
N PHE A 699 -18.23 -3.23 5.61
CA PHE A 699 -19.40 -3.30 6.49
C PHE A 699 -19.40 -2.16 7.51
N LYS A 700 -20.57 -1.63 7.80
CA LYS A 700 -20.78 -0.75 8.94
C LYS A 700 -20.92 -1.58 10.20
N CYS A 701 -20.12 -1.27 11.23
CA CYS A 701 -20.14 -1.98 12.51
C CYS A 701 -21.01 -1.30 13.56
N GLU A 702 -21.49 -2.08 14.52
CA GLU A 702 -22.13 -1.62 15.74
C GLU A 702 -21.09 -1.49 16.85
N LEU A 703 -21.09 -0.34 17.53
CA LEU A 703 -20.29 -0.09 18.72
C LEU A 703 -21.14 -0.53 19.91
N ILE A 704 -20.77 -1.65 20.54
CA ILE A 704 -21.60 -2.29 21.58
C ILE A 704 -21.61 -1.44 22.85
N GLU A 705 -20.44 -1.03 23.35
CA GLU A 705 -20.32 -0.14 24.50
C GLU A 705 -19.40 1.04 24.16
N LYS A 706 -19.98 2.20 23.90
CA LYS A 706 -19.26 3.41 23.48
C LYS A 706 -18.28 3.95 24.51
N SER A 707 -18.43 3.58 25.78
CA SER A 707 -17.54 3.96 26.88
C SER A 707 -16.32 3.04 27.00
N ASN A 708 -16.30 1.90 26.27
CA ASN A 708 -15.17 0.98 26.29
C ASN A 708 -13.88 1.67 25.81
N PRO A 709 -12.76 1.55 26.54
CA PRO A 709 -11.51 2.19 26.18
C PRO A 709 -11.00 1.86 24.78
N LEU A 710 -11.30 0.68 24.27
CA LEU A 710 -10.94 0.27 22.90
C LEU A 710 -11.65 1.11 21.82
N LEU A 711 -12.74 1.81 22.18
CA LEU A 711 -13.53 2.66 21.28
C LEU A 711 -13.33 4.16 21.49
N TYR A 712 -12.36 4.58 22.30
CA TYR A 712 -12.09 6.01 22.46
C TYR A 712 -11.81 6.67 21.10
N GLY A 713 -12.48 7.80 20.86
CA GLY A 713 -12.40 8.53 19.60
C GLY A 713 -13.34 8.05 18.49
N TYR A 714 -14.14 7.02 18.71
CA TYR A 714 -15.09 6.49 17.74
C TYR A 714 -16.55 6.84 18.04
N THR A 715 -17.27 7.23 16.99
CA THR A 715 -18.73 7.38 16.97
C THR A 715 -19.40 6.43 15.98
N SER A 716 -18.63 5.91 15.02
CA SER A 716 -18.99 4.91 14.02
C SER A 716 -17.73 4.20 13.57
N TYR A 717 -17.86 3.01 12.99
CA TYR A 717 -16.73 2.28 12.39
C TYR A 717 -17.18 1.51 11.15
N TYR A 718 -16.30 1.45 10.16
CA TYR A 718 -16.45 0.62 8.97
C TYR A 718 -15.28 -0.36 8.92
N SER A 719 -15.58 -1.65 8.80
CA SER A 719 -14.58 -2.71 8.65
C SER A 719 -14.51 -3.18 7.22
N LEU A 720 -13.29 -3.43 6.74
CA LEU A 720 -13.03 -4.12 5.49
C LEU A 720 -12.85 -5.61 5.80
N ARG A 721 -13.81 -6.43 5.40
CA ARG A 721 -13.77 -7.88 5.60
C ARG A 721 -13.30 -8.60 4.35
N GLN A 722 -12.40 -9.57 4.55
CA GLN A 722 -11.89 -10.46 3.51
C GLN A 722 -12.24 -11.93 3.78
N SER A 723 -12.75 -12.24 4.96
CA SER A 723 -13.12 -13.60 5.37
C SER A 723 -14.61 -13.71 5.68
N ALA A 724 -15.18 -14.85 5.33
CA ALA A 724 -16.55 -15.21 5.71
C ALA A 724 -16.65 -15.82 7.13
N SER A 725 -15.53 -16.06 7.81
CA SER A 725 -15.48 -16.62 9.16
C SER A 725 -16.21 -15.73 10.16
N ASN A 726 -17.07 -16.33 10.97
CA ASN A 726 -17.83 -15.62 11.99
C ASN A 726 -17.26 -15.96 13.37
N PHE A 727 -16.46 -15.05 13.90
CA PHE A 727 -15.89 -15.14 15.24
C PHE A 727 -16.88 -14.63 16.29
N SER A 728 -16.83 -15.23 17.47
CA SER A 728 -17.56 -14.81 18.67
C SER A 728 -16.78 -15.17 19.94
N LEU A 729 -17.08 -14.54 21.07
CA LEU A 729 -16.51 -14.87 22.37
C LEU A 729 -17.56 -15.48 23.28
N ASN A 730 -17.22 -16.61 23.91
CA ASN A 730 -18.04 -17.26 24.92
C ASN A 730 -17.78 -16.69 26.33
N ASN A 731 -16.53 -16.33 26.62
CA ASN A 731 -16.04 -15.78 27.89
C ASN A 731 -15.28 -14.48 27.59
N GLY A 732 -16.00 -13.39 27.31
CA GLY A 732 -15.36 -12.13 26.98
C GLY A 732 -16.38 -11.12 26.45
N GLU A 733 -15.88 -10.00 26.01
CA GLU A 733 -16.67 -8.86 25.56
C GLU A 733 -16.47 -8.64 24.07
N SER A 734 -17.56 -8.66 23.30
CA SER A 734 -17.55 -8.17 21.93
C SER A 734 -17.68 -6.66 21.96
N VAL A 735 -16.68 -5.95 21.49
CA VAL A 735 -16.59 -4.47 21.53
C VAL A 735 -17.15 -3.85 20.26
N LEU A 736 -16.80 -4.44 19.10
CA LEU A 736 -17.36 -4.12 17.79
C LEU A 736 -17.90 -5.39 17.15
N SER A 737 -19.09 -5.32 16.59
CA SER A 737 -19.71 -6.44 15.85
C SER A 737 -20.45 -5.94 14.62
N LEU A 738 -20.76 -6.88 13.73
CA LEU A 738 -21.76 -6.63 12.70
C LEU A 738 -23.15 -6.68 13.32
N SER A 739 -24.14 -6.07 12.67
CA SER A 739 -25.53 -6.16 13.10
C SER A 739 -26.09 -7.58 12.93
N ALA A 740 -27.27 -7.84 13.51
CA ALA A 740 -27.97 -9.11 13.30
C ALA A 740 -28.31 -9.37 11.81
N HIS A 741 -28.47 -8.32 11.01
CA HIS A 741 -28.75 -8.39 9.59
C HIS A 741 -27.77 -7.50 8.81
N PRO A 742 -26.48 -7.90 8.72
CA PRO A 742 -25.44 -7.05 8.17
C PRO A 742 -25.62 -6.84 6.66
N GLN A 743 -25.40 -5.60 6.22
CA GLN A 743 -25.37 -5.24 4.82
C GLN A 743 -24.01 -4.65 4.49
N ALA A 744 -23.36 -5.17 3.47
CA ALA A 744 -22.16 -4.53 2.93
C ALA A 744 -22.56 -3.18 2.32
N VAL A 745 -21.83 -2.13 2.71
CA VAL A 745 -22.01 -0.79 2.11
C VAL A 745 -21.28 -0.69 0.78
N SER A 746 -20.26 -1.52 0.58
CA SER A 746 -19.49 -1.63 -0.67
C SER A 746 -18.89 -3.05 -0.81
N GLY A 747 -18.61 -3.48 -2.04
CA GLY A 747 -17.96 -4.74 -2.37
C GLY A 747 -18.87 -5.94 -2.47
N PHE A 748 -18.29 -7.06 -2.90
CA PHE A 748 -18.99 -8.33 -3.13
C PHE A 748 -19.06 -9.18 -1.86
N VAL A 749 -20.24 -9.73 -1.59
CA VAL A 749 -20.52 -10.70 -0.52
C VAL A 749 -21.43 -11.77 -1.07
N GLY A 750 -20.95 -13.00 -1.11
CA GLY A 750 -21.75 -14.15 -1.49
C GLY A 750 -22.97 -14.33 -0.59
N TYR A 751 -24.05 -14.88 -1.11
CA TYR A 751 -25.32 -14.95 -0.38
C TYR A 751 -25.22 -15.83 0.89
N LYS A 752 -24.50 -16.98 0.82
CA LYS A 752 -24.25 -17.84 2.00
C LYS A 752 -23.35 -17.11 3.01
N ALA A 753 -22.30 -16.44 2.52
CA ALA A 753 -21.44 -15.65 3.37
C ALA A 753 -22.21 -14.55 4.10
N LYS A 754 -23.11 -13.86 3.42
CA LYS A 754 -23.94 -12.80 4.01
C LYS A 754 -24.82 -13.31 5.16
N GLU A 755 -25.50 -14.42 4.97
CA GLU A 755 -26.33 -15.04 6.00
C GLU A 755 -25.49 -15.46 7.22
N HIS A 756 -24.26 -15.88 6.97
CA HIS A 756 -23.33 -16.33 7.99
C HIS A 756 -22.74 -15.20 8.86
N GLN A 757 -22.79 -13.94 8.40
CA GLN A 757 -22.19 -12.79 9.08
C GLN A 757 -23.04 -12.18 10.21
N SER A 758 -24.19 -12.75 10.56
CA SER A 758 -25.04 -12.23 11.63
C SER A 758 -24.28 -12.08 12.94
N SER A 759 -24.23 -10.86 13.47
CA SER A 759 -23.55 -10.51 14.73
C SER A 759 -22.08 -10.95 14.84
N ALA A 760 -21.37 -11.11 13.71
CA ALA A 760 -19.97 -11.48 13.71
C ALA A 760 -19.12 -10.44 14.48
N MET A 761 -18.28 -10.92 15.38
CA MET A 761 -17.34 -10.09 16.12
C MET A 761 -16.27 -9.51 15.18
N ILE A 762 -15.99 -8.23 15.33
CA ILE A 762 -14.91 -7.51 14.61
C ILE A 762 -13.77 -7.17 15.56
N LEU A 763 -14.10 -6.78 16.79
CA LEU A 763 -13.15 -6.51 17.86
C LEU A 763 -13.72 -7.09 19.15
N GLY A 764 -12.92 -7.86 19.85
CA GLY A 764 -13.31 -8.44 21.14
C GLY A 764 -12.16 -8.43 22.14
N LYS A 765 -12.50 -8.50 23.44
CA LYS A 765 -11.56 -8.61 24.54
C LYS A 765 -11.93 -9.80 25.42
N GLU A 766 -10.94 -10.56 25.83
CA GLU A 766 -11.05 -11.66 26.79
C GLU A 766 -9.97 -11.48 27.86
N ASP A 767 -10.38 -11.55 29.13
CA ASP A 767 -9.42 -11.55 30.24
C ASP A 767 -8.96 -12.99 30.52
N TYR A 768 -7.65 -13.16 30.73
CA TYR A 768 -7.04 -14.45 31.01
C TYR A 768 -5.98 -14.30 32.11
N GLY A 769 -6.22 -14.92 33.26
CA GLY A 769 -5.36 -14.75 34.43
C GLY A 769 -5.32 -13.28 34.88
N LYS A 770 -4.13 -12.67 34.86
CA LYS A 770 -3.91 -11.24 35.16
C LYS A 770 -3.83 -10.38 33.92
N GLY A 771 -3.83 -10.97 32.75
CA GLY A 771 -3.68 -10.28 31.48
C GLY A 771 -4.92 -10.37 30.62
N SER A 772 -4.80 -10.03 29.36
CA SER A 772 -5.91 -10.02 28.43
C SER A 772 -5.48 -10.31 26.99
N ILE A 773 -6.46 -10.72 26.18
CA ILE A 773 -6.31 -10.92 24.74
C ILE A 773 -7.30 -10.00 24.04
N ILE A 774 -6.83 -9.28 23.03
CA ILE A 774 -7.66 -8.41 22.20
C ILE A 774 -7.61 -8.96 20.77
N TYR A 775 -8.77 -9.35 20.25
CA TYR A 775 -8.91 -9.96 18.93
C TYR A 775 -9.41 -8.94 17.92
N PHE A 776 -8.61 -8.67 16.88
CA PHE A 776 -9.02 -7.95 15.69
C PHE A 776 -9.35 -8.98 14.60
N CYS A 777 -10.61 -9.34 14.44
CA CYS A 777 -11.04 -10.38 13.50
C CYS A 777 -10.94 -9.95 12.05
N ASP A 778 -10.92 -8.63 11.78
CA ASP A 778 -10.52 -8.04 10.50
C ASP A 778 -9.25 -7.23 10.74
N ASN A 779 -8.46 -7.01 9.69
CA ASN A 779 -7.20 -6.27 9.79
C ASN A 779 -7.44 -4.74 9.80
N PRO A 780 -7.32 -4.05 10.95
CA PRO A 780 -7.53 -2.59 11.03
C PRO A 780 -6.39 -1.77 10.41
N LEU A 781 -5.26 -2.41 10.07
CA LEU A 781 -4.09 -1.78 9.45
C LEU A 781 -3.96 -2.10 7.96
N PHE A 782 -4.97 -2.71 7.37
CA PHE A 782 -4.94 -3.28 6.04
C PHE A 782 -4.25 -2.39 5.00
N ARG A 783 -3.17 -2.90 4.43
CA ARG A 783 -2.31 -2.24 3.42
C ARG A 783 -1.88 -0.82 3.82
N GLY A 784 -1.89 -0.47 5.11
CA GLY A 784 -1.54 0.84 5.64
C GLY A 784 -2.49 1.99 5.27
N PHE A 785 -3.49 1.79 4.38
CA PHE A 785 -4.39 2.84 3.94
C PHE A 785 -5.73 2.93 4.72
N TRP A 786 -6.08 1.88 5.50
CA TRP A 786 -7.31 1.87 6.29
C TRP A 786 -7.18 2.79 7.51
N GLU A 787 -7.20 4.10 7.24
CA GLU A 787 -6.93 5.14 8.25
C GLU A 787 -7.86 5.10 9.45
N HIS A 788 -9.14 4.69 9.21
CA HIS A 788 -10.14 4.59 10.26
C HIS A 788 -9.84 3.48 11.28
N GLY A 789 -9.09 2.44 10.91
CA GLY A 789 -8.74 1.31 11.79
C GLY A 789 -7.56 1.59 12.72
N LYS A 790 -6.65 2.47 12.34
CA LYS A 790 -5.37 2.68 13.04
C LYS A 790 -5.54 3.08 14.51
N LEU A 791 -6.53 3.91 14.83
CA LEU A 791 -6.78 4.36 16.20
C LEU A 791 -7.28 3.21 17.11
N LEU A 792 -7.94 2.15 16.58
CA LEU A 792 -8.30 0.97 17.35
C LEU A 792 -7.07 0.26 17.90
N VAL A 793 -6.03 0.13 17.06
CA VAL A 793 -4.77 -0.50 17.46
C VAL A 793 -4.05 0.36 18.50
N ALA A 794 -4.03 1.68 18.32
CA ALA A 794 -3.49 2.58 19.34
C ALA A 794 -4.26 2.48 20.67
N ASN A 795 -5.59 2.40 20.64
CA ASN A 795 -6.40 2.18 21.83
C ASN A 795 -6.04 0.87 22.54
N ALA A 796 -5.88 -0.21 21.80
CA ALA A 796 -5.52 -1.50 22.35
C ALA A 796 -4.12 -1.48 23.00
N ILE A 797 -3.18 -0.71 22.43
CA ILE A 797 -1.83 -0.56 22.99
C ILE A 797 -1.85 0.29 24.27
N TYR A 798 -2.56 1.42 24.30
CA TYR A 798 -2.50 2.37 25.42
C TYR A 798 -3.57 2.14 26.49
N PHE A 799 -4.76 1.68 26.12
CA PHE A 799 -5.93 1.65 26.99
C PHE A 799 -6.56 0.25 27.18
N GLY A 800 -5.93 -0.80 26.66
CA GLY A 800 -6.46 -2.16 26.73
C GLY A 800 -6.40 -2.82 28.14
N TYR A 801 -5.97 -2.13 29.20
CA TYR A 801 -6.00 -2.61 30.58
C TYR A 801 -7.23 -2.06 31.33
N ASP A 802 -7.63 -2.74 32.39
CA ASP A 802 -8.76 -2.37 33.24
C ASP A 802 -8.47 -1.17 34.14
#